data_100deb35092ca406d7d3573243e784d1
#
_entry.id   100deb35092ca406d7d3573243e784d1
#
_cell.length_a   1.000
_cell.length_b   1.000
_cell.length_c   1.000
_cell.angle_alpha   90.00
_cell.angle_beta   90.00
_cell.angle_gamma   90.00
#
_symmetry.space_group_name_H-M   'P 1'
#
loop_
_entity.id
_entity.type
_entity.pdbx_description
1 polymer ?
#
loop_
_entity_poly.entity_id
_entity_poly.type
_entity_poly.pdbx_seq_one_letter_code
_entity_poly.pdbx_strand_id
1 'polypeptide(L)'
;MKTIVYSISAAIAVGLSVATLCAVDAPKPPVVSLSKPNIVHIMVDDLGWQDIASHKIDGEPVYETPHLDRLTLNGRRFTDAHSPAPTCAPSRVSFLRGQYPVNTGVYHVMGGRIPRPISETVPLIAPYYIYGLPVEEPMIPELLKEAGYVSGHVGKWHAGGKSAGYPFPPDHGFDFGHTEVQGRRKICNDPDLWNPADRIKNNWAGSWAQMKPDRISDFATDDPSDPYQLDADGRPFDKPLDMALGFIKKHKDQPFFLNFCPFYVHGPFGTRDRERLELYCKKMGYPFPQDPGVINAGKAGHSNPYYASMVDTVDWMIGQVVTYLEVTDDPRNPGHKMIDNTYIIVDSDNGGYVGQPAELITDNSPLRGGKMSNYEGGLRIPFIVRGPGVPAGSICDTPINLIDLFPTFMEMAGVAPRAELDLDGCNILPLIQGSSDQVLQADGSEREALYWFYPAEAHMSVVMRKGDWKLVRNLGVGYLGQHAGVTLQTGVELFRLKNVDGSVADISESNNLADQYPEKRDAMLAQMDEFMTESGAIMPYRNLKVANAEERAASPTVLELGSAEDSVWVTLQSGGSKVAIVEAQLLYTLNPKPFDSTQGHREEWFHAPTTISTGRVEAIMPPGATHALFCMRDANGFLVTSEPVPSYHAAANGVKDSTIVKDGYAYKPGLFALIQLGEQARTASKQAGVSIQDLNTALTAAQQKLTAGTINETQMCDAIRTLRAAIRNQQGTPESKHPLINRFPTEPLF
;
A
#
# COMPACT_ATOMS: atom_id res chain seq x y z
N MET A 1 -3.89 90.53 19.79
CA MET A 1 -3.73 90.98 18.42
C MET A 1 -3.38 89.83 17.51
N LYS A 2 -4.13 89.54 16.57
CA LYS A 2 -4.14 88.75 15.37
C LYS A 2 -5.28 87.74 15.39
N THR A 3 -6.26 88.09 14.67
CA THR A 3 -7.51 87.48 14.31
C THR A 3 -7.19 86.21 13.41
N ILE A 4 -7.78 85.11 13.71
CA ILE A 4 -7.82 83.98 12.86
C ILE A 4 -9.23 83.76 12.34
N VAL A 5 -9.36 83.84 11.02
CA VAL A 5 -10.64 83.68 10.29
C VAL A 5 -10.80 82.18 10.00
N TYR A 6 -11.88 81.56 10.43
CA TYR A 6 -12.29 80.21 10.02
C TYR A 6 -13.22 80.35 8.80
N SER A 7 -12.80 79.75 7.68
CA SER A 7 -13.68 79.51 6.54
C SER A 7 -14.30 78.13 6.65
N ILE A 8 -15.62 78.06 6.70
CA ILE A 8 -16.40 76.83 6.68
C ILE A 8 -16.70 76.52 5.20
N SER A 9 -16.16 75.39 4.70
CA SER A 9 -16.57 74.81 3.41
C SER A 9 -17.59 73.73 3.67
N ALA A 10 -18.82 73.93 3.25
CA ALA A 10 -19.86 72.89 3.27
C ALA A 10 -19.66 71.94 2.09
N ALA A 11 -19.37 70.67 2.35
CA ALA A 11 -19.36 69.61 1.36
C ALA A 11 -20.72 68.91 1.37
N ILE A 12 -21.43 69.00 0.26
CA ILE A 12 -22.65 68.23 0.00
C ILE A 12 -22.25 66.82 -0.38
N ALA A 13 -22.50 65.87 0.52
CA ALA A 13 -22.34 64.43 0.22
C ALA A 13 -23.65 63.93 -0.42
N VAL A 14 -23.57 63.69 -1.73
CA VAL A 14 -24.61 62.91 -2.43
C VAL A 14 -24.35 61.43 -2.15
N GLY A 15 -25.18 60.85 -1.29
CA GLY A 15 -25.14 59.41 -1.03
C GLY A 15 -25.73 58.60 -2.19
N LEU A 16 -24.87 58.00 -3.02
CA LEU A 16 -25.31 56.90 -3.88
C LEU A 16 -25.38 55.63 -3.01
N SER A 17 -26.59 55.21 -2.66
CA SER A 17 -26.84 53.87 -2.15
C SER A 17 -26.68 52.88 -3.30
N VAL A 18 -25.54 52.21 -3.37
CA VAL A 18 -25.39 51.00 -4.18
C VAL A 18 -26.11 49.88 -3.42
N ALA A 19 -27.34 49.60 -3.80
CA ALA A 19 -28.02 48.41 -3.39
C ALA A 19 -27.30 47.22 -4.08
N THR A 20 -26.42 46.55 -3.34
CA THR A 20 -25.88 45.24 -3.74
C THR A 20 -27.08 44.28 -3.69
N LEU A 21 -27.69 44.00 -4.83
CA LEU A 21 -28.55 42.83 -4.98
C LEU A 21 -27.67 41.62 -4.73
N CYS A 22 -27.69 41.11 -3.50
CA CYS A 22 -27.33 39.70 -3.29
C CYS A 22 -28.37 38.89 -4.08
N ALA A 23 -27.96 38.37 -5.23
CA ALA A 23 -28.71 37.32 -5.87
C ALA A 23 -28.78 36.20 -4.84
N VAL A 24 -29.92 36.00 -4.22
CA VAL A 24 -30.22 34.82 -3.44
C VAL A 24 -30.26 33.70 -4.50
N ASP A 25 -29.21 32.89 -4.56
CA ASP A 25 -29.26 31.70 -5.37
C ASP A 25 -30.55 30.97 -5.04
N ALA A 26 -31.29 30.60 -6.09
CA ALA A 26 -32.47 29.75 -5.93
C ALA A 26 -32.01 28.50 -5.13
N PRO A 27 -32.80 28.02 -4.15
CA PRO A 27 -32.45 26.87 -3.37
C PRO A 27 -32.11 25.72 -4.36
N LYS A 28 -30.87 25.25 -4.30
CA LYS A 28 -30.48 24.05 -5.09
C LYS A 28 -31.50 22.96 -4.81
N PRO A 29 -31.98 22.26 -5.83
CA PRO A 29 -32.83 21.09 -5.61
C PRO A 29 -32.13 20.16 -4.63
N PRO A 30 -32.85 19.44 -3.75
CA PRO A 30 -32.24 18.53 -2.82
C PRO A 30 -31.36 17.54 -3.58
N VAL A 31 -30.12 17.38 -3.15
CA VAL A 31 -29.21 16.39 -3.73
C VAL A 31 -29.89 15.03 -3.58
N VAL A 32 -30.38 14.48 -4.67
CA VAL A 32 -30.82 13.09 -4.68
C VAL A 32 -29.53 12.29 -4.72
N SER A 33 -29.14 11.73 -3.59
CA SER A 33 -28.03 10.78 -3.54
C SER A 33 -28.35 9.66 -4.50
N LEU A 34 -27.60 9.58 -5.59
CA LEU A 34 -27.69 8.43 -6.51
C LEU A 34 -27.20 7.21 -5.73
N SER A 35 -27.84 6.07 -5.96
CA SER A 35 -27.52 4.80 -5.28
C SER A 35 -26.09 4.32 -5.51
N LYS A 36 -25.33 4.97 -6.41
CA LYS A 36 -23.94 4.63 -6.78
C LYS A 36 -23.15 5.91 -7.06
N PRO A 37 -22.57 6.56 -6.03
CA PRO A 37 -21.71 7.72 -6.21
C PRO A 37 -20.44 7.35 -6.97
N ASN A 38 -19.78 8.33 -7.61
CA ASN A 38 -18.41 8.13 -8.06
C ASN A 38 -17.46 8.09 -6.85
N ILE A 39 -16.36 7.39 -6.99
CA ILE A 39 -15.31 7.31 -5.97
C ILE A 39 -14.00 7.71 -6.63
N VAL A 40 -13.40 8.81 -6.15
CA VAL A 40 -12.07 9.27 -6.53
C VAL A 40 -11.17 9.15 -5.30
N HIS A 41 -10.27 8.20 -5.34
CA HIS A 41 -9.25 7.99 -4.32
C HIS A 41 -7.91 8.50 -4.85
N ILE A 42 -7.26 9.38 -4.11
CA ILE A 42 -5.97 9.99 -4.45
C ILE A 42 -4.97 9.64 -3.35
N MET A 43 -4.09 8.68 -3.64
CA MET A 43 -3.06 8.23 -2.71
C MET A 43 -1.72 8.84 -3.11
N VAL A 44 -1.28 9.82 -2.35
CA VAL A 44 0.02 10.51 -2.56
C VAL A 44 1.15 9.63 -2.03
N ASP A 45 2.30 9.66 -2.69
CA ASP A 45 3.45 8.82 -2.36
C ASP A 45 4.40 9.56 -1.40
N ASP A 46 4.57 9.05 -0.18
CA ASP A 46 5.45 9.60 0.87
C ASP A 46 5.05 10.98 1.42
N LEU A 47 3.79 11.40 1.31
CA LEU A 47 3.34 12.69 1.85
C LEU A 47 3.20 12.62 3.37
N GLY A 48 3.98 13.44 4.07
CA GLY A 48 3.95 13.52 5.53
C GLY A 48 2.68 14.18 6.06
N TRP A 49 2.29 13.84 7.28
CA TRP A 49 1.13 14.43 7.95
C TRP A 49 1.29 15.95 8.13
N GLN A 50 2.52 16.42 8.39
CA GLN A 50 2.89 17.82 8.56
C GLN A 50 3.13 18.58 7.25
N ASP A 51 3.06 17.91 6.09
CA ASP A 51 3.34 18.52 4.78
C ASP A 51 2.14 19.30 4.22
N ILE A 52 0.94 19.16 4.84
CA ILE A 52 -0.27 19.88 4.47
C ILE A 52 -0.51 21.03 5.45
N ALA A 53 -0.75 22.23 4.93
CA ALA A 53 -0.92 23.42 5.76
C ALA A 53 -2.01 23.27 6.83
N SER A 54 -3.16 22.70 6.47
CA SER A 54 -4.27 22.46 7.41
C SER A 54 -4.02 21.39 8.47
N HIS A 55 -2.97 20.56 8.30
CA HIS A 55 -2.58 19.52 9.26
C HIS A 55 -1.46 19.95 10.18
N LYS A 56 -0.73 20.99 9.82
CA LYS A 56 0.43 21.44 10.59
C LYS A 56 0.05 21.81 12.02
N ILE A 57 0.75 21.21 12.99
CA ILE A 57 0.48 21.36 14.43
C ILE A 57 1.54 22.18 15.16
N ASP A 58 2.68 22.44 14.54
CA ASP A 58 3.79 23.23 15.09
C ASP A 58 4.22 24.32 14.10
N GLY A 59 4.21 25.58 14.52
CA GLY A 59 4.62 26.72 13.71
C GLY A 59 3.76 26.99 12.47
N GLU A 60 4.21 27.90 11.63
CA GLU A 60 3.51 28.30 10.40
C GLU A 60 3.82 27.30 9.26
N PRO A 61 2.83 27.00 8.39
CA PRO A 61 3.07 26.16 7.22
C PRO A 61 4.09 26.78 6.27
N VAL A 62 5.07 25.98 5.84
CA VAL A 62 6.04 26.40 4.81
C VAL A 62 5.53 26.07 3.43
N TYR A 63 4.96 24.89 3.26
CA TYR A 63 4.39 24.41 2.00
C TYR A 63 3.01 25.03 1.77
N GLU A 64 2.74 25.43 0.53
CA GLU A 64 1.44 26.00 0.14
C GLU A 64 0.57 24.90 -0.43
N THR A 65 -0.57 24.64 0.24
CA THR A 65 -1.51 23.59 -0.14
C THR A 65 -2.95 24.09 -0.23
N PRO A 66 -3.21 25.17 -1.03
CA PRO A 66 -4.51 25.85 -1.02
C PRO A 66 -5.67 24.96 -1.49
N HIS A 67 -5.42 23.99 -2.39
CA HIS A 67 -6.48 23.10 -2.87
C HIS A 67 -6.84 22.03 -1.83
N LEU A 68 -5.85 21.45 -1.14
CA LEU A 68 -6.05 20.54 -0.01
C LEU A 68 -6.73 21.25 1.15
N ASP A 69 -6.33 22.50 1.45
CA ASP A 69 -6.97 23.29 2.49
C ASP A 69 -8.44 23.60 2.14
N ARG A 70 -8.72 23.92 0.88
CA ARG A 70 -10.09 24.10 0.39
C ARG A 70 -10.89 22.78 0.45
N LEU A 71 -10.27 21.66 0.15
CA LEU A 71 -10.90 20.34 0.27
C LEU A 71 -11.25 20.03 1.73
N THR A 72 -10.35 20.36 2.66
CA THR A 72 -10.58 20.24 4.12
C THR A 72 -11.76 21.11 4.59
N LEU A 73 -11.86 22.35 4.10
CA LEU A 73 -12.98 23.26 4.44
C LEU A 73 -14.32 22.78 3.89
N ASN A 74 -14.33 22.06 2.77
CA ASN A 74 -15.54 21.55 2.13
C ASN A 74 -15.81 20.07 2.41
N GLY A 75 -14.98 19.44 3.24
CA GLY A 75 -15.04 18.03 3.59
C GLY A 75 -14.79 17.79 5.07
N ARG A 76 -14.35 16.59 5.40
CA ARG A 76 -13.97 16.16 6.75
C ARG A 76 -12.51 15.75 6.77
N ARG A 77 -11.77 16.27 7.76
CA ARG A 77 -10.39 15.91 8.03
C ARG A 77 -10.31 14.90 9.16
N PHE A 78 -9.49 13.85 8.98
CA PHE A 78 -9.17 12.89 10.03
C PHE A 78 -7.80 13.21 10.60
N THR A 79 -7.72 13.37 11.91
CA THR A 79 -6.46 13.72 12.61
C THR A 79 -5.69 12.50 13.09
N ASP A 80 -6.32 11.34 13.10
CA ASP A 80 -5.76 10.08 13.63
C ASP A 80 -5.89 8.94 12.60
N ALA A 81 -5.51 9.23 11.35
CA ALA A 81 -5.50 8.26 10.26
C ALA A 81 -4.10 7.65 10.09
N HIS A 82 -4.04 6.35 9.82
CA HIS A 82 -2.78 5.62 9.71
C HIS A 82 -2.71 4.78 8.45
N SER A 83 -1.51 4.66 7.91
CA SER A 83 -1.18 3.65 6.91
C SER A 83 -1.01 2.27 7.58
N PRO A 84 -1.28 1.16 6.88
CA PRO A 84 -1.10 -0.19 7.43
C PRO A 84 0.36 -0.62 7.54
N ALA A 85 1.28 0.12 6.92
CA ALA A 85 2.71 -0.11 7.00
C ALA A 85 3.48 1.21 6.84
N PRO A 86 4.72 1.30 7.35
CA PRO A 86 5.55 2.50 7.19
C PRO A 86 6.26 2.59 5.83
N THR A 87 5.84 1.78 4.84
CA THR A 87 6.43 1.74 3.49
C THR A 87 5.38 1.43 2.43
N CYS A 88 5.65 1.86 1.21
CA CYS A 88 4.70 1.90 0.08
C CYS A 88 4.06 0.56 -0.28
N ALA A 89 4.87 -0.47 -0.66
CA ALA A 89 4.32 -1.71 -1.21
C ALA A 89 3.38 -2.43 -0.23
N PRO A 90 3.79 -2.72 1.03
CA PRO A 90 2.88 -3.36 1.98
C PRO A 90 1.64 -2.51 2.28
N SER A 91 1.78 -1.18 2.34
CA SER A 91 0.63 -0.30 2.57
C SER A 91 -0.37 -0.34 1.41
N ARG A 92 0.11 -0.21 0.16
CA ARG A 92 -0.74 -0.24 -1.05
C ARG A 92 -1.44 -1.58 -1.24
N VAL A 93 -0.72 -2.67 -0.99
CA VAL A 93 -1.29 -4.02 -1.02
C VAL A 93 -2.36 -4.18 0.05
N SER A 94 -2.09 -3.76 1.28
CA SER A 94 -3.03 -3.84 2.39
C SER A 94 -4.30 -3.02 2.16
N PHE A 95 -4.18 -1.81 1.64
CA PHE A 95 -5.32 -1.00 1.20
C PHE A 95 -6.19 -1.73 0.17
N LEU A 96 -5.56 -2.27 -0.91
CA LEU A 96 -6.28 -2.94 -1.99
C LEU A 96 -6.95 -4.24 -1.55
N ARG A 97 -6.47 -4.87 -0.48
CA ARG A 97 -6.99 -6.13 0.08
C ARG A 97 -7.90 -5.94 1.29
N GLY A 98 -7.84 -4.78 1.96
CA GLY A 98 -8.52 -4.57 3.23
C GLY A 98 -7.94 -5.41 4.38
N GLN A 99 -6.66 -5.79 4.31
CA GLN A 99 -5.99 -6.68 5.26
C GLN A 99 -4.66 -6.11 5.73
N TYR A 100 -4.27 -6.43 6.97
CA TYR A 100 -2.94 -6.07 7.46
C TYR A 100 -1.81 -6.75 6.68
N PRO A 101 -0.59 -6.19 6.68
CA PRO A 101 0.57 -6.81 6.03
C PRO A 101 0.84 -8.24 6.49
N VAL A 102 0.58 -8.57 7.75
CA VAL A 102 0.74 -9.94 8.28
C VAL A 102 -0.14 -10.94 7.53
N ASN A 103 -1.33 -10.54 7.11
CA ASN A 103 -2.27 -11.37 6.37
C ASN A 103 -2.04 -11.33 4.86
N THR A 104 -1.52 -10.22 4.31
CA THR A 104 -1.18 -10.15 2.88
C THR A 104 0.15 -10.79 2.53
N GLY A 105 1.04 -11.01 3.50
CA GLY A 105 2.38 -11.57 3.31
C GLY A 105 3.36 -10.63 2.58
N VAL A 106 3.01 -9.37 2.32
CA VAL A 106 3.88 -8.36 1.70
C VAL A 106 4.42 -7.44 2.78
N TYR A 107 5.70 -7.56 3.12
CA TYR A 107 6.31 -6.81 4.23
C TYR A 107 7.24 -5.69 3.80
N HIS A 108 7.65 -5.66 2.53
CA HIS A 108 8.66 -4.73 2.08
C HIS A 108 8.52 -4.35 0.60
N VAL A 109 9.16 -3.25 0.22
CA VAL A 109 9.18 -2.72 -1.18
C VAL A 109 10.02 -3.56 -2.15
N MET A 110 10.89 -4.41 -1.63
CA MET A 110 11.71 -5.35 -2.39
C MET A 110 11.45 -6.75 -1.84
N GLY A 111 10.53 -7.47 -2.46
CA GLY A 111 10.03 -8.72 -1.92
C GLY A 111 10.66 -10.00 -2.46
N GLY A 112 10.15 -11.12 -1.99
CA GLY A 112 10.45 -12.45 -2.52
C GLY A 112 11.79 -13.04 -2.09
N ARG A 113 12.34 -12.64 -0.95
CA ARG A 113 13.62 -13.18 -0.47
C ARG A 113 13.43 -14.37 0.45
N ILE A 114 14.12 -15.47 0.13
CA ILE A 114 14.28 -16.58 1.07
C ILE A 114 15.06 -16.09 2.29
N PRO A 115 14.65 -16.47 3.51
CA PRO A 115 15.40 -16.18 4.72
C PRO A 115 16.83 -16.70 4.63
N ARG A 116 17.79 -15.82 4.74
CA ARG A 116 19.22 -16.17 4.73
C ARG A 116 20.07 -15.11 5.42
N PRO A 117 21.18 -15.49 6.04
CA PRO A 117 22.11 -14.53 6.64
C PRO A 117 22.90 -13.81 5.53
N ILE A 118 22.49 -12.59 5.21
CA ILE A 118 23.12 -11.73 4.19
C ILE A 118 24.28 -10.89 4.72
N SER A 119 24.44 -10.83 6.04
CA SER A 119 25.46 -10.03 6.71
C SER A 119 26.02 -10.80 7.90
N GLU A 120 27.27 -10.55 8.23
CA GLU A 120 27.92 -11.06 9.44
C GLU A 120 27.76 -10.11 10.64
N THR A 121 27.10 -8.99 10.46
CA THR A 121 26.94 -7.97 11.49
C THR A 121 25.49 -7.68 11.84
N VAL A 122 24.54 -8.08 11.00
CA VAL A 122 23.10 -7.82 11.21
C VAL A 122 22.49 -8.93 12.04
N PRO A 123 21.88 -8.63 13.20
CA PRO A 123 21.44 -9.64 14.17
C PRO A 123 20.17 -10.38 13.76
N LEU A 124 19.30 -9.81 12.93
CA LEU A 124 18.04 -10.40 12.53
C LEU A 124 17.95 -10.67 11.03
N ILE A 125 17.20 -11.71 10.69
CA ILE A 125 16.89 -12.12 9.33
C ILE A 125 15.38 -12.06 9.18
N ALA A 126 14.90 -11.32 8.16
CA ALA A 126 13.48 -11.27 7.84
C ALA A 126 12.93 -12.66 7.50
N PRO A 127 11.69 -12.98 7.88
CA PRO A 127 11.00 -14.16 7.36
C PRO A 127 10.81 -14.04 5.84
N TYR A 128 10.40 -15.10 5.19
CA TYR A 128 10.00 -15.03 3.78
C TYR A 128 8.77 -14.12 3.64
N TYR A 129 8.74 -13.34 2.57
CA TYR A 129 7.58 -12.53 2.19
C TYR A 129 7.47 -12.45 0.67
N ILE A 130 6.23 -12.31 0.19
CA ILE A 130 5.94 -12.23 -1.24
C ILE A 130 6.20 -10.80 -1.77
N TYR A 131 6.41 -10.69 -3.09
CA TYR A 131 6.73 -9.42 -3.74
C TYR A 131 5.50 -8.56 -4.04
N GLY A 132 4.36 -9.16 -4.27
CA GLY A 132 3.12 -8.50 -4.63
C GLY A 132 1.96 -9.47 -4.55
N LEU A 133 0.75 -8.99 -4.79
CA LEU A 133 -0.44 -9.84 -4.71
C LEU A 133 -0.59 -10.71 -5.95
N PRO A 134 -0.88 -12.01 -5.75
CA PRO A 134 -1.35 -12.89 -6.81
C PRO A 134 -2.74 -12.48 -7.34
N VAL A 135 -3.06 -12.87 -8.57
CA VAL A 135 -4.36 -12.54 -9.19
C VAL A 135 -5.55 -13.26 -8.56
N GLU A 136 -5.30 -14.31 -7.80
CA GLU A 136 -6.33 -15.06 -7.08
C GLU A 136 -6.97 -14.26 -5.96
N GLU A 137 -6.25 -13.26 -5.47
CA GLU A 137 -6.73 -12.41 -4.39
C GLU A 137 -7.70 -11.35 -4.91
N PRO A 138 -8.97 -11.35 -4.45
CA PRO A 138 -9.92 -10.33 -4.86
C PRO A 138 -9.53 -8.97 -4.29
N MET A 139 -9.57 -7.97 -5.15
CA MET A 139 -9.29 -6.58 -4.81
C MET A 139 -10.52 -5.69 -4.98
N ILE A 140 -10.45 -4.47 -4.47
CA ILE A 140 -11.49 -3.45 -4.58
C ILE A 140 -12.12 -3.37 -5.99
N PRO A 141 -11.36 -3.22 -7.11
CA PRO A 141 -11.98 -3.03 -8.42
C PRO A 141 -12.80 -4.23 -8.92
N GLU A 142 -12.43 -5.45 -8.55
CA GLU A 142 -13.17 -6.65 -8.95
C GLU A 142 -14.57 -6.66 -8.32
N LEU A 143 -14.69 -6.27 -7.06
CA LEU A 143 -15.98 -6.20 -6.36
C LEU A 143 -16.82 -5.00 -6.81
N LEU A 144 -16.19 -3.86 -7.05
CA LEU A 144 -16.86 -2.69 -7.58
C LEU A 144 -17.41 -2.95 -8.99
N LYS A 145 -16.73 -3.76 -9.80
CA LYS A 145 -17.20 -4.18 -11.12
C LYS A 145 -18.51 -4.98 -11.04
N GLU A 146 -18.67 -5.83 -10.03
CA GLU A 146 -19.94 -6.54 -9.80
C GLU A 146 -21.09 -5.56 -9.49
N ALA A 147 -20.79 -4.42 -8.87
CA ALA A 147 -21.75 -3.34 -8.66
C ALA A 147 -21.95 -2.45 -9.91
N GLY A 148 -21.30 -2.75 -11.03
CA GLY A 148 -21.42 -2.01 -12.29
C GLY A 148 -20.57 -0.74 -12.35
N TYR A 149 -19.54 -0.63 -11.53
CA TYR A 149 -18.54 0.44 -11.64
C TYR A 149 -17.56 0.14 -12.76
N VAL A 150 -17.12 1.18 -13.45
CA VAL A 150 -15.90 1.17 -14.25
C VAL A 150 -14.75 1.70 -13.41
N SER A 151 -13.64 0.97 -13.40
CA SER A 151 -12.52 1.31 -12.53
C SER A 151 -11.25 1.65 -13.32
N GLY A 152 -10.53 2.69 -12.85
CA GLY A 152 -9.26 3.13 -13.40
C GLY A 152 -8.18 3.24 -12.33
N HIS A 153 -6.96 2.79 -12.67
CA HIS A 153 -5.76 3.04 -11.90
C HIS A 153 -4.78 3.89 -12.70
N VAL A 154 -4.30 4.97 -12.12
CA VAL A 154 -3.33 5.88 -12.75
C VAL A 154 -2.19 6.18 -11.79
N GLY A 155 -0.96 5.90 -12.19
CA GLY A 155 0.25 6.23 -11.45
C GLY A 155 0.92 5.05 -10.77
N LYS A 156 1.46 5.25 -9.57
CA LYS A 156 2.23 4.23 -8.84
C LYS A 156 1.37 3.05 -8.43
N TRP A 157 1.74 1.86 -8.89
CA TRP A 157 1.07 0.61 -8.51
C TRP A 157 1.65 -0.01 -7.25
N HIS A 158 2.85 -0.52 -7.33
CA HIS A 158 3.65 -1.14 -6.25
C HIS A 158 2.99 -2.34 -5.53
N ALA A 159 1.94 -2.93 -6.12
CA ALA A 159 1.33 -4.17 -5.66
C ALA A 159 1.69 -5.37 -6.56
N GLY A 160 2.68 -5.19 -7.42
CA GLY A 160 3.18 -6.17 -8.38
C GLY A 160 3.84 -5.47 -9.57
N GLY A 161 3.97 -6.18 -10.71
CA GLY A 161 4.36 -5.58 -11.99
C GLY A 161 5.86 -5.44 -12.28
N LYS A 162 6.74 -5.74 -11.36
CA LYS A 162 8.19 -5.65 -11.55
C LYS A 162 8.79 -7.02 -11.89
N SER A 163 9.46 -7.17 -13.00
CA SER A 163 10.42 -8.23 -13.36
C SER A 163 10.12 -9.70 -13.01
N ALA A 164 9.25 -10.02 -12.08
CA ALA A 164 8.87 -11.38 -11.68
C ALA A 164 7.51 -11.83 -12.26
N GLY A 165 6.91 -11.01 -13.15
CA GLY A 165 5.63 -11.36 -13.76
C GLY A 165 4.42 -11.21 -12.85
N TYR A 166 4.55 -10.47 -11.74
CA TYR A 166 3.41 -10.16 -10.87
C TYR A 166 2.36 -9.30 -11.58
N PRO A 167 1.09 -9.45 -11.19
CA PRO A 167 -0.03 -8.79 -11.88
C PRO A 167 0.05 -7.27 -11.89
N PHE A 168 -0.50 -6.70 -12.94
CA PHE A 168 -0.70 -5.27 -13.12
C PHE A 168 -2.16 -4.88 -12.81
N PRO A 169 -2.52 -3.60 -12.71
CA PRO A 169 -3.88 -3.20 -12.38
C PRO A 169 -4.98 -3.86 -13.21
N PRO A 170 -4.87 -4.01 -14.55
CA PRO A 170 -5.90 -4.70 -15.32
C PRO A 170 -6.07 -6.18 -14.97
N ASP A 171 -5.00 -6.84 -14.53
CA ASP A 171 -5.07 -8.24 -14.12
C ASP A 171 -5.84 -8.42 -12.81
N HIS A 172 -5.92 -7.36 -12.01
CA HIS A 172 -6.68 -7.25 -10.77
C HIS A 172 -8.02 -6.54 -10.93
N GLY A 173 -8.60 -6.57 -12.13
CA GLY A 173 -9.97 -6.13 -12.38
C GLY A 173 -10.15 -4.65 -12.72
N PHE A 174 -9.10 -3.82 -12.72
CA PHE A 174 -9.22 -2.47 -13.25
C PHE A 174 -9.50 -2.48 -14.76
N ASP A 175 -10.53 -1.76 -15.20
CA ASP A 175 -10.87 -1.65 -16.61
C ASP A 175 -9.84 -0.79 -17.36
N PHE A 176 -9.29 0.22 -16.69
CA PHE A 176 -8.20 1.04 -17.16
C PHE A 176 -7.00 0.98 -16.20
N GLY A 177 -5.81 0.75 -16.74
CA GLY A 177 -4.58 0.76 -15.98
C GLY A 177 -3.49 1.53 -16.69
N HIS A 178 -2.99 2.59 -16.06
CA HIS A 178 -1.75 3.24 -16.44
C HIS A 178 -0.82 3.25 -15.24
N THR A 179 0.28 2.53 -15.34
CA THR A 179 1.30 2.51 -14.29
C THR A 179 2.68 2.61 -14.88
N GLU A 180 3.53 3.36 -14.20
CA GLU A 180 4.95 3.42 -14.46
C GLU A 180 5.70 2.53 -13.46
N VAL A 181 6.54 1.64 -13.95
CA VAL A 181 7.39 0.81 -13.13
C VAL A 181 8.83 1.08 -13.50
N GLN A 182 9.48 2.02 -12.82
CA GLN A 182 10.91 2.32 -12.94
C GLN A 182 11.42 2.26 -14.41
N GLY A 183 10.67 2.85 -15.34
CA GLY A 183 11.06 2.99 -16.74
C GLY A 183 11.08 1.73 -17.59
N ARG A 184 10.51 0.61 -17.14
CA ARG A 184 10.66 -0.67 -17.85
C ARG A 184 9.40 -1.29 -18.48
N ARG A 185 8.20 -0.98 -18.01
CA ARG A 185 6.97 -1.44 -18.65
C ARG A 185 5.87 -0.41 -18.55
N LYS A 186 5.38 -0.01 -19.69
CA LYS A 186 4.25 0.88 -19.87
C LYS A 186 3.03 0.02 -20.04
N ILE A 187 2.06 0.15 -19.13
CA ILE A 187 0.76 -0.46 -19.29
C ILE A 187 -0.25 0.65 -19.44
N CYS A 188 -0.82 0.75 -20.59
CA CYS A 188 -2.04 1.47 -20.83
C CYS A 188 -2.86 0.62 -21.82
N ASN A 189 -4.00 0.18 -21.39
CA ASN A 189 -4.87 -0.68 -22.17
C ASN A 189 -5.99 0.08 -22.89
N ASP A 190 -5.98 1.40 -22.86
CA ASP A 190 -6.98 2.24 -23.51
C ASP A 190 -6.31 3.12 -24.60
N PRO A 191 -6.54 2.82 -25.91
CA PRO A 191 -5.93 3.57 -27.00
C PRO A 191 -6.45 5.00 -27.14
N ASP A 192 -7.63 5.32 -26.59
CA ASP A 192 -8.17 6.67 -26.62
C ASP A 192 -7.45 7.59 -25.61
N LEU A 193 -7.02 7.03 -24.48
CA LEU A 193 -6.25 7.73 -23.46
C LEU A 193 -4.75 7.62 -23.70
N TRP A 194 -4.31 6.67 -24.53
CA TRP A 194 -2.91 6.44 -24.87
C TRP A 194 -2.74 6.11 -26.35
N ASN A 195 -2.19 7.05 -27.11
CA ASN A 195 -1.78 6.81 -28.50
C ASN A 195 -0.25 6.69 -28.59
N PRO A 196 0.30 5.52 -28.95
CA PRO A 196 1.75 5.34 -29.07
C PRO A 196 2.41 6.27 -30.10
N ALA A 197 1.67 6.79 -31.06
CA ALA A 197 2.17 7.73 -32.09
C ALA A 197 2.26 9.17 -31.56
N ASP A 198 1.61 9.50 -30.46
CA ASP A 198 1.68 10.82 -29.85
C ASP A 198 3.04 11.02 -29.17
N ARG A 199 3.77 12.05 -29.59
CA ARG A 199 5.12 12.31 -29.11
C ARG A 199 5.17 12.62 -27.61
N ILE A 200 4.22 13.38 -27.10
CA ILE A 200 4.10 13.70 -25.66
C ILE A 200 3.84 12.41 -24.90
N LYS A 201 2.94 11.56 -25.41
CA LYS A 201 2.60 10.29 -24.80
C LYS A 201 3.73 9.26 -24.85
N ASN A 202 4.60 9.34 -25.83
CA ASN A 202 5.77 8.45 -25.95
C ASN A 202 6.94 8.86 -25.07
N ASN A 203 7.03 10.14 -24.76
CA ASN A 203 8.03 10.65 -23.85
C ASN A 203 7.48 10.57 -22.44
N TRP A 204 7.40 9.57 -21.77
CA TRP A 204 7.05 9.42 -20.39
C TRP A 204 7.29 10.68 -19.54
N ALA A 205 6.59 11.73 -19.89
CA ALA A 205 6.40 12.90 -19.06
C ALA A 205 5.51 12.53 -17.86
N GLY A 206 5.84 11.44 -17.20
CA GLY A 206 5.26 11.08 -15.94
C GLY A 206 6.02 11.75 -14.82
N SER A 207 5.43 11.77 -13.66
CA SER A 207 6.00 12.38 -12.47
C SER A 207 7.43 11.95 -12.18
N TRP A 208 7.79 10.71 -12.43
CA TRP A 208 9.17 10.25 -12.25
C TRP A 208 10.19 10.99 -13.13
N ALA A 209 9.87 11.24 -14.39
CA ALA A 209 10.73 12.00 -15.28
C ALA A 209 10.69 13.50 -14.98
N GLN A 210 9.57 14.00 -14.45
CA GLN A 210 9.44 15.38 -14.00
C GLN A 210 10.20 15.65 -12.70
N MET A 211 10.26 14.68 -11.79
CA MET A 211 10.97 14.79 -10.53
C MET A 211 12.50 14.82 -10.65
N LYS A 212 13.07 14.59 -11.84
CA LYS A 212 14.52 14.53 -12.06
C LYS A 212 14.98 15.55 -13.08
N PRO A 213 15.03 16.83 -12.78
CA PRO A 213 15.82 17.72 -13.60
C PRO A 213 17.30 17.40 -13.33
N ASP A 214 17.94 16.74 -14.29
CA ASP A 214 19.39 16.49 -14.22
C ASP A 214 20.18 17.80 -14.30
N ARG A 215 19.52 18.89 -14.77
CA ARG A 215 20.11 20.23 -14.94
C ARG A 215 19.03 21.29 -14.89
N ILE A 216 19.41 22.54 -14.61
CA ILE A 216 18.52 23.72 -14.69
C ILE A 216 17.90 23.88 -16.10
N SER A 217 18.59 23.41 -17.15
CA SER A 217 18.08 23.40 -18.53
C SER A 217 16.88 22.46 -18.76
N ASP A 218 16.53 21.63 -17.79
CA ASP A 218 15.42 20.66 -17.89
C ASP A 218 14.08 21.23 -17.39
N PHE A 219 14.01 22.50 -17.04
CA PHE A 219 12.74 23.15 -16.72
C PHE A 219 11.82 23.19 -17.94
N ALA A 220 10.53 23.00 -17.66
CA ALA A 220 9.50 23.12 -18.69
C ALA A 220 9.44 24.52 -19.29
N THR A 221 9.12 24.58 -20.57
CA THR A 221 9.04 25.81 -21.35
C THR A 221 7.69 25.94 -22.06
N ASP A 222 7.43 27.11 -22.68
CA ASP A 222 6.24 27.33 -23.51
C ASP A 222 6.44 26.84 -24.97
N ASP A 223 7.62 26.28 -25.32
CA ASP A 223 7.88 25.70 -26.62
C ASP A 223 6.95 24.52 -26.92
N PRO A 224 6.13 24.57 -27.99
CA PRO A 224 5.26 23.46 -28.38
C PRO A 224 6.00 22.13 -28.65
N SER A 225 7.31 22.19 -28.80
CA SER A 225 8.14 20.99 -28.97
C SER A 225 8.61 20.36 -27.64
N ASP A 226 8.46 21.07 -26.53
CA ASP A 226 8.79 20.56 -25.21
C ASP A 226 7.76 19.47 -24.78
N PRO A 227 8.19 18.25 -24.44
CA PRO A 227 7.27 17.22 -23.94
C PRO A 227 6.63 17.58 -22.60
N TYR A 228 7.16 18.53 -21.90
CA TYR A 228 6.67 19.05 -20.61
C TYR A 228 6.13 20.46 -20.74
N GLN A 229 5.73 20.85 -21.96
CA GLN A 229 5.24 22.18 -22.25
C GLN A 229 4.35 22.74 -21.14
N LEU A 230 4.61 23.99 -20.76
CA LEU A 230 3.77 24.68 -19.79
C LEU A 230 2.33 24.79 -20.30
N ASP A 231 1.38 24.52 -19.42
CA ASP A 231 -0.04 24.73 -19.67
C ASP A 231 -0.44 26.23 -19.57
N ALA A 232 -1.72 26.50 -19.70
CA ALA A 232 -2.24 27.87 -19.62
C ALA A 232 -2.05 28.51 -18.23
N ASP A 233 -1.88 27.69 -17.20
CA ASP A 233 -1.65 28.12 -15.81
C ASP A 233 -0.14 28.24 -15.49
N GLY A 234 0.73 28.06 -16.49
CA GLY A 234 2.18 28.07 -16.35
C GLY A 234 2.75 26.86 -15.64
N ARG A 235 2.01 25.75 -15.59
CA ARG A 235 2.44 24.50 -14.96
C ARG A 235 2.98 23.51 -15.99
N PRO A 236 4.02 22.74 -15.66
CA PRO A 236 4.49 21.67 -16.51
C PRO A 236 3.40 20.62 -16.76
N PHE A 237 3.27 20.20 -18.02
CA PHE A 237 2.36 19.12 -18.37
C PHE A 237 2.68 17.85 -17.56
N ASP A 238 1.65 17.28 -16.95
CA ASP A 238 1.73 16.02 -16.20
C ASP A 238 0.84 14.95 -16.83
N LYS A 239 1.47 13.87 -17.30
CA LYS A 239 0.76 12.79 -18.00
C LYS A 239 -0.17 11.97 -17.12
N PRO A 240 0.19 11.56 -15.90
CA PRO A 240 -0.74 10.94 -14.98
C PRO A 240 -1.98 11.77 -14.69
N LEU A 241 -1.84 13.08 -14.50
CA LEU A 241 -2.99 13.97 -14.32
C LEU A 241 -3.88 14.01 -15.56
N ASP A 242 -3.30 14.17 -16.76
CA ASP A 242 -4.05 14.15 -18.02
C ASP A 242 -4.84 12.85 -18.20
N MET A 243 -4.24 11.72 -17.85
CA MET A 243 -4.92 10.41 -17.89
C MET A 243 -6.04 10.26 -16.85
N ALA A 244 -5.83 10.77 -15.64
CA ALA A 244 -6.84 10.75 -14.60
C ALA A 244 -8.08 11.58 -15.02
N LEU A 245 -7.86 12.79 -15.52
CA LEU A 245 -8.93 13.65 -16.06
C LEU A 245 -9.59 13.03 -17.31
N GLY A 246 -8.79 12.44 -18.19
CA GLY A 246 -9.27 11.73 -19.38
C GLY A 246 -10.18 10.55 -19.01
N PHE A 247 -9.81 9.77 -18.00
CA PHE A 247 -10.63 8.68 -17.48
C PHE A 247 -11.97 9.20 -16.94
N ILE A 248 -11.98 10.22 -16.10
CA ILE A 248 -13.20 10.83 -15.57
C ILE A 248 -14.08 11.33 -16.72
N LYS A 249 -13.49 12.06 -17.67
CA LYS A 249 -14.19 12.59 -18.83
C LYS A 249 -14.87 11.50 -19.68
N LYS A 250 -14.18 10.38 -19.88
CA LYS A 250 -14.67 9.25 -20.68
C LYS A 250 -15.80 8.49 -19.99
N HIS A 251 -15.79 8.41 -18.67
CA HIS A 251 -16.70 7.55 -17.90
C HIS A 251 -17.72 8.31 -17.03
N LYS A 252 -17.90 9.62 -17.23
CA LYS A 252 -18.79 10.46 -16.42
C LYS A 252 -20.28 10.07 -16.44
N ASP A 253 -20.73 9.30 -17.43
CA ASP A 253 -22.12 8.86 -17.61
C ASP A 253 -22.44 7.51 -16.93
N GLN A 254 -21.48 6.93 -16.20
CA GLN A 254 -21.66 5.72 -15.41
C GLN A 254 -20.93 5.85 -14.06
N PRO A 255 -21.26 5.06 -13.03
CA PRO A 255 -20.51 5.09 -11.78
C PRO A 255 -19.08 4.62 -12.04
N PHE A 256 -18.10 5.33 -11.50
CA PHE A 256 -16.70 4.99 -11.66
C PHE A 256 -15.93 5.04 -10.35
N PHE A 257 -14.86 4.24 -10.30
CA PHE A 257 -13.82 4.28 -9.29
C PHE A 257 -12.50 4.67 -9.94
N LEU A 258 -11.93 5.77 -9.54
CA LEU A 258 -10.59 6.20 -9.95
C LEU A 258 -9.63 6.09 -8.75
N ASN A 259 -8.60 5.25 -8.89
CA ASN A 259 -7.46 5.19 -7.98
C ASN A 259 -6.28 5.95 -8.61
N PHE A 260 -6.16 7.24 -8.27
CA PHE A 260 -5.12 8.13 -8.77
C PHE A 260 -3.95 8.17 -7.78
N CYS A 261 -2.80 7.68 -8.18
CA CYS A 261 -1.62 7.52 -7.35
C CYS A 261 -0.42 8.26 -7.95
N PRO A 262 -0.34 9.59 -7.85
CA PRO A 262 0.82 10.33 -8.33
C PRO A 262 2.11 9.84 -7.66
N PHE A 263 3.25 9.88 -8.39
CA PHE A 263 4.55 9.52 -7.80
C PHE A 263 5.13 10.61 -6.91
N TYR A 264 4.59 11.82 -6.97
CA TYR A 264 4.91 12.88 -6.02
C TYR A 264 4.41 12.42 -4.62
N VAL A 265 5.15 12.69 -3.57
CA VAL A 265 6.37 13.48 -3.44
C VAL A 265 7.60 12.58 -3.23
N HIS A 266 7.54 11.32 -3.66
CA HIS A 266 8.62 10.34 -3.53
C HIS A 266 9.89 10.77 -4.30
N GLY A 267 11.05 10.44 -3.77
CA GLY A 267 12.32 10.63 -4.48
C GLY A 267 12.41 9.88 -5.82
N PRO A 268 13.20 10.35 -6.80
CA PRO A 268 14.21 11.42 -6.70
C PRO A 268 13.55 12.80 -6.59
N PHE A 269 14.12 13.65 -5.72
CA PHE A 269 13.59 14.97 -5.45
C PHE A 269 14.03 15.94 -6.53
N GLY A 270 13.04 16.60 -7.16
CA GLY A 270 13.29 17.53 -8.25
C GLY A 270 11.99 18.08 -8.83
N THR A 271 12.08 19.10 -9.64
CA THR A 271 10.93 19.70 -10.31
C THR A 271 11.29 20.25 -11.68
N ARG A 272 10.34 20.23 -12.61
CA ARG A 272 10.42 20.96 -13.89
C ARG A 272 9.72 22.31 -13.82
N ASP A 273 9.07 22.62 -12.69
CA ASP A 273 8.41 23.89 -12.44
C ASP A 273 9.42 24.89 -11.87
N ARG A 274 9.93 25.77 -12.75
CA ARG A 274 10.91 26.79 -12.40
C ARG A 274 10.33 27.79 -11.40
N GLU A 275 9.11 28.25 -11.65
CA GLU A 275 8.48 29.29 -10.81
C GLU A 275 8.29 28.81 -9.38
N ARG A 276 7.84 27.56 -9.20
CA ARG A 276 7.68 26.98 -7.85
C ARG A 276 9.01 26.83 -7.15
N LEU A 277 10.04 26.37 -7.85
CA LEU A 277 11.37 26.27 -7.25
C LEU A 277 11.91 27.65 -6.84
N GLU A 278 11.76 28.69 -7.68
CA GLU A 278 12.14 30.06 -7.35
C GLU A 278 11.36 30.58 -6.12
N LEU A 279 10.06 30.34 -6.06
CA LEU A 279 9.21 30.69 -4.92
C LEU A 279 9.74 30.08 -3.62
N TYR A 280 9.97 28.78 -3.59
CA TYR A 280 10.40 28.09 -2.38
C TYR A 280 11.87 28.36 -2.02
N CYS A 281 12.75 28.54 -2.98
CA CYS A 281 14.09 29.03 -2.72
C CYS A 281 14.05 30.40 -2.02
N LYS A 282 13.25 31.33 -2.53
CA LYS A 282 13.06 32.65 -1.90
C LYS A 282 12.43 32.54 -0.50
N LYS A 283 11.36 31.75 -0.35
CA LYS A 283 10.64 31.55 0.93
C LYS A 283 11.55 30.95 2.00
N MET A 284 12.45 30.06 1.63
CA MET A 284 13.38 29.40 2.54
C MET A 284 14.74 30.07 2.66
N GLY A 285 14.97 31.19 1.95
CA GLY A 285 16.21 31.97 2.06
C GLY A 285 17.39 31.33 1.31
N TYR A 286 17.12 30.57 0.25
CA TYR A 286 18.17 30.04 -0.63
C TYR A 286 18.34 30.87 -1.90
N PRO A 287 19.56 30.98 -2.43
CA PRO A 287 19.73 31.43 -3.81
C PRO A 287 19.11 30.40 -4.76
N PHE A 288 18.66 30.85 -5.94
CA PHE A 288 18.23 29.91 -6.97
C PHE A 288 19.42 29.02 -7.38
N PRO A 289 19.26 27.69 -7.43
CA PRO A 289 20.37 26.78 -7.56
C PRO A 289 21.05 26.87 -8.92
N GLN A 290 22.39 26.95 -8.91
CA GLN A 290 23.22 26.69 -10.06
C GLN A 290 23.53 25.20 -10.23
N ASP A 291 23.50 24.45 -9.13
CA ASP A 291 23.65 23.01 -9.07
C ASP A 291 22.54 22.43 -8.16
N PRO A 292 21.59 21.65 -8.72
CA PRO A 292 20.50 21.07 -7.96
C PRO A 292 20.94 20.11 -6.83
N GLY A 293 22.13 19.53 -6.92
CA GLY A 293 22.60 18.52 -5.97
C GLY A 293 23.08 19.06 -4.61
N VAL A 294 23.10 20.38 -4.42
CA VAL A 294 23.77 21.00 -3.26
C VAL A 294 22.80 21.66 -2.26
N ILE A 295 21.49 21.64 -2.50
CA ILE A 295 20.54 22.30 -1.61
C ILE A 295 20.20 21.39 -0.44
N ASN A 296 20.37 21.88 0.76
CA ASN A 296 19.94 21.28 2.04
C ASN A 296 20.83 20.32 2.78
N ALA A 297 22.08 20.18 2.44
CA ALA A 297 22.96 19.40 3.27
C ALA A 297 22.86 19.86 4.75
N GLY A 298 22.22 19.06 5.58
CA GLY A 298 22.21 19.20 7.04
C GLY A 298 21.28 20.25 7.67
N LYS A 299 20.29 20.78 6.96
CA LYS A 299 19.29 21.69 7.55
C LYS A 299 18.07 20.94 8.06
N ALA A 300 17.66 21.24 9.30
CA ALA A 300 16.44 20.73 9.90
C ALA A 300 15.21 21.51 9.46
N GLY A 301 14.02 20.93 9.67
CA GLY A 301 12.75 21.52 9.35
C GLY A 301 12.37 21.36 7.88
N HIS A 302 11.26 22.00 7.48
CA HIS A 302 10.78 22.05 6.10
C HIS A 302 11.66 23.00 5.30
N SER A 303 12.81 22.52 4.85
CA SER A 303 13.87 23.34 4.28
C SER A 303 14.34 22.91 2.89
N ASN A 304 13.68 21.93 2.26
CA ASN A 304 14.00 21.48 0.91
C ASN A 304 13.07 22.11 -0.14
N PRO A 305 13.53 23.08 -0.95
CA PRO A 305 12.69 23.76 -1.92
C PRO A 305 12.24 22.88 -3.09
N TYR A 306 12.98 21.81 -3.42
CA TYR A 306 12.54 20.84 -4.42
C TYR A 306 11.35 20.03 -3.91
N TYR A 307 11.45 19.51 -2.68
CA TYR A 307 10.35 18.80 -2.05
C TYR A 307 9.10 19.70 -1.90
N ALA A 308 9.29 20.94 -1.49
CA ALA A 308 8.21 21.92 -1.40
C ALA A 308 7.52 22.16 -2.77
N SER A 309 8.31 22.25 -3.86
CA SER A 309 7.78 22.35 -5.21
C SER A 309 6.98 21.12 -5.63
N MET A 310 7.38 19.94 -5.16
CA MET A 310 6.66 18.69 -5.42
C MET A 310 5.35 18.62 -4.65
N VAL A 311 5.31 19.07 -3.39
CA VAL A 311 4.07 19.20 -2.59
C VAL A 311 3.09 20.16 -3.25
N ASP A 312 3.56 21.33 -3.66
CA ASP A 312 2.74 22.32 -4.40
C ASP A 312 2.19 21.73 -5.72
N THR A 313 2.99 20.95 -6.43
CA THR A 313 2.55 20.30 -7.67
C THR A 313 1.44 19.28 -7.40
N VAL A 314 1.56 18.47 -6.37
CA VAL A 314 0.51 17.51 -6.00
C VAL A 314 -0.77 18.22 -5.56
N ASP A 315 -0.64 19.29 -4.80
CA ASP A 315 -1.80 20.12 -4.42
C ASP A 315 -2.53 20.68 -5.65
N TRP A 316 -1.78 21.19 -6.63
CA TRP A 316 -2.33 21.63 -7.91
C TRP A 316 -3.02 20.50 -8.67
N MET A 317 -2.42 19.31 -8.77
CA MET A 317 -3.03 18.13 -9.42
C MET A 317 -4.38 17.78 -8.80
N ILE A 318 -4.45 17.75 -7.47
CA ILE A 318 -5.69 17.51 -6.73
C ILE A 318 -6.70 18.62 -7.05
N GLY A 319 -6.24 19.87 -7.08
CA GLY A 319 -7.04 21.03 -7.46
C GLY A 319 -7.65 20.90 -8.86
N GLN A 320 -6.91 20.40 -9.85
CA GLN A 320 -7.40 20.17 -11.21
C GLN A 320 -8.52 19.11 -11.24
N VAL A 321 -8.35 17.99 -10.54
CA VAL A 321 -9.38 16.94 -10.43
C VAL A 321 -10.64 17.49 -9.76
N VAL A 322 -10.51 18.18 -8.62
CA VAL A 322 -11.63 18.77 -7.88
C VAL A 322 -12.36 19.81 -8.73
N THR A 323 -11.61 20.72 -9.38
CA THR A 323 -12.18 21.77 -10.23
C THR A 323 -12.94 21.17 -11.42
N TYR A 324 -12.40 20.14 -12.06
CA TYR A 324 -13.10 19.46 -13.15
C TYR A 324 -14.47 18.92 -12.71
N LEU A 325 -14.53 18.28 -11.53
CA LEU A 325 -15.78 17.76 -10.96
C LEU A 325 -16.75 18.88 -10.56
N GLU A 326 -16.25 20.03 -10.08
CA GLU A 326 -17.07 21.19 -9.67
C GLU A 326 -17.71 21.91 -10.85
N VAL A 327 -17.03 21.97 -12.01
CA VAL A 327 -17.56 22.70 -13.16
C VAL A 327 -18.36 21.82 -14.11
N THR A 328 -18.15 20.50 -14.10
CA THR A 328 -18.79 19.56 -15.02
C THR A 328 -20.18 19.17 -14.55
N ASP A 329 -21.18 19.32 -15.43
CA ASP A 329 -22.54 18.83 -15.17
C ASP A 329 -22.54 17.31 -15.04
N ASP A 330 -23.28 16.78 -14.05
CA ASP A 330 -23.44 15.34 -13.88
C ASP A 330 -24.49 14.79 -14.85
N PRO A 331 -24.10 14.01 -15.88
CA PRO A 331 -25.08 13.47 -16.84
C PRO A 331 -26.04 12.45 -16.22
N ARG A 332 -25.69 11.89 -15.06
CA ARG A 332 -26.53 10.95 -14.31
C ARG A 332 -27.48 11.63 -13.33
N ASN A 333 -27.20 12.92 -13.01
CA ASN A 333 -27.98 13.70 -12.07
C ASN A 333 -28.23 15.13 -12.63
N PRO A 334 -29.13 15.29 -13.62
CA PRO A 334 -29.37 16.56 -14.28
C PRO A 334 -29.68 17.71 -13.30
N GLY A 335 -29.02 18.84 -13.49
CA GLY A 335 -29.12 20.01 -12.65
C GLY A 335 -28.11 20.06 -11.49
N HIS A 336 -27.27 19.05 -11.35
CA HIS A 336 -26.18 18.96 -10.40
C HIS A 336 -24.81 18.90 -11.08
N LYS A 337 -23.76 19.17 -10.34
CA LYS A 337 -22.38 18.96 -10.78
C LYS A 337 -21.90 17.58 -10.36
N MET A 338 -20.90 17.05 -11.08
CA MET A 338 -20.32 15.74 -10.75
C MET A 338 -19.80 15.68 -9.29
N ILE A 339 -19.29 16.77 -8.77
CA ILE A 339 -18.82 16.89 -7.39
C ILE A 339 -19.89 16.59 -6.35
N ASP A 340 -21.17 16.85 -6.66
CA ASP A 340 -22.30 16.65 -5.73
C ASP A 340 -22.59 15.15 -5.51
N ASN A 341 -22.11 14.28 -6.39
CA ASN A 341 -22.29 12.83 -6.33
C ASN A 341 -20.96 12.05 -6.44
N THR A 342 -19.89 12.64 -5.93
CA THR A 342 -18.56 12.04 -5.95
C THR A 342 -17.95 12.10 -4.56
N TYR A 343 -17.52 10.96 -4.03
CA TYR A 343 -16.59 10.91 -2.91
C TYR A 343 -15.18 11.15 -3.42
N ILE A 344 -14.48 12.10 -2.81
CA ILE A 344 -13.06 12.37 -3.02
C ILE A 344 -12.36 12.07 -1.71
N ILE A 345 -11.43 11.13 -1.73
CA ILE A 345 -10.61 10.74 -0.60
C ILE A 345 -9.15 11.03 -0.97
N VAL A 346 -8.45 11.79 -0.14
CA VAL A 346 -7.02 12.08 -0.30
C VAL A 346 -6.28 11.58 0.92
N ASP A 347 -5.27 10.76 0.69
CA ASP A 347 -4.40 10.19 1.72
C ASP A 347 -2.96 10.02 1.24
N SER A 348 -2.13 9.37 2.05
CA SER A 348 -0.77 8.98 1.72
C SER A 348 -0.55 7.49 2.02
N ASP A 349 0.34 6.85 1.27
CA ASP A 349 0.64 5.42 1.49
C ASP A 349 1.49 5.15 2.73
N ASN A 350 2.24 6.12 3.22
CA ASN A 350 3.00 6.09 4.48
C ASN A 350 3.35 7.51 4.91
N GLY A 351 3.93 7.65 6.09
CA GLY A 351 4.41 8.94 6.57
C GLY A 351 5.58 9.49 5.75
N GLY A 352 5.85 10.78 5.91
CA GLY A 352 6.84 11.52 5.13
C GLY A 352 8.27 10.97 5.27
N TYR A 353 9.04 11.06 4.20
CA TYR A 353 10.45 10.64 4.19
C TYR A 353 11.35 11.77 4.71
N VAL A 354 11.80 11.65 5.94
CA VAL A 354 12.68 12.65 6.58
C VAL A 354 14.04 12.76 5.90
N GLY A 355 14.50 11.71 5.23
CA GLY A 355 15.81 11.69 4.56
C GLY A 355 16.90 11.01 5.39
N GLN A 356 18.14 11.33 5.08
CA GLN A 356 19.34 10.88 5.79
C GLN A 356 19.97 12.04 6.58
N PRO A 357 20.78 11.78 7.58
CA PRO A 357 21.42 12.87 8.34
C PRO A 357 22.21 13.89 7.49
N ALA A 358 22.70 13.45 6.33
CA ALA A 358 23.43 14.31 5.41
C ALA A 358 22.52 15.09 4.45
N GLU A 359 21.26 14.65 4.28
CA GLU A 359 20.31 15.26 3.34
C GLU A 359 18.89 15.07 3.89
N LEU A 360 18.39 16.09 4.56
CA LEU A 360 17.03 16.12 5.07
C LEU A 360 16.05 16.55 3.98
N ILE A 361 14.90 15.89 3.91
CA ILE A 361 13.89 16.07 2.86
C ILE A 361 12.68 16.82 3.40
N THR A 362 12.00 16.26 4.41
CA THR A 362 10.89 16.92 5.10
C THR A 362 11.03 16.77 6.62
N ASP A 363 10.10 17.35 7.36
CA ASP A 363 10.06 17.32 8.81
C ASP A 363 8.70 16.85 9.31
N ASN A 364 8.66 15.70 9.94
CA ASN A 364 7.44 15.16 10.55
C ASN A 364 7.22 15.63 11.99
N SER A 365 8.18 16.41 12.57
CA SER A 365 8.06 16.88 13.97
C SER A 365 6.75 17.63 14.20
N PRO A 366 6.07 17.42 15.34
CA PRO A 366 6.51 16.66 16.51
C PRO A 366 6.33 15.15 16.43
N LEU A 367 5.82 14.58 15.34
CA LEU A 367 5.68 13.15 15.16
C LEU A 367 7.05 12.49 15.08
N ARG A 368 7.27 11.42 15.84
CA ARG A 368 8.56 10.72 15.88
C ARG A 368 8.81 9.94 14.59
N GLY A 369 10.01 10.09 14.02
CA GLY A 369 10.46 9.32 12.87
C GLY A 369 9.80 9.73 11.55
N GLY A 370 9.72 8.79 10.62
CA GLY A 370 9.16 8.96 9.27
C GLY A 370 9.06 7.62 8.57
N LYS A 371 8.94 7.65 7.25
CA LYS A 371 8.94 6.45 6.40
C LYS A 371 9.96 5.41 6.89
N MET A 372 9.59 4.13 6.88
CA MET A 372 10.36 2.99 7.39
C MET A 372 10.45 2.89 8.92
N SER A 373 9.67 3.67 9.67
CA SER A 373 9.57 3.51 11.11
C SER A 373 8.12 3.34 11.56
N ASN A 374 7.88 2.50 12.57
CA ASN A 374 6.54 2.26 13.13
C ASN A 374 6.17 3.26 14.25
N TYR A 375 6.83 4.42 14.31
CA TYR A 375 6.39 5.55 15.11
C TYR A 375 5.39 6.41 14.35
N GLU A 376 4.76 7.37 15.03
CA GLU A 376 3.69 8.19 14.43
C GLU A 376 4.12 8.89 13.13
N GLY A 377 5.37 9.38 13.04
CA GLY A 377 5.86 10.02 11.83
C GLY A 377 5.94 9.12 10.60
N GLY A 378 6.01 7.79 10.79
CA GLY A 378 6.03 6.83 9.69
C GLY A 378 4.66 6.22 9.38
N LEU A 379 3.74 6.23 10.34
CA LEU A 379 2.43 5.58 10.22
C LEU A 379 1.27 6.57 10.08
N ARG A 380 1.31 7.71 10.78
CA ARG A 380 0.24 8.72 10.70
C ARG A 380 0.32 9.46 9.39
N ILE A 381 -0.81 9.52 8.69
CA ILE A 381 -0.92 10.08 7.35
C ILE A 381 -2.01 11.16 7.30
N PRO A 382 -1.92 12.14 6.38
CA PRO A 382 -3.05 13.00 6.07
C PRO A 382 -4.21 12.17 5.52
N PHE A 383 -5.44 12.54 5.90
CA PHE A 383 -6.65 11.90 5.39
C PHE A 383 -7.79 12.93 5.36
N ILE A 384 -8.25 13.23 4.14
CA ILE A 384 -9.29 14.21 3.88
C ILE A 384 -10.36 13.58 3.00
N VAL A 385 -11.62 13.73 3.37
CA VAL A 385 -12.75 13.20 2.60
C VAL A 385 -13.76 14.30 2.32
N ARG A 386 -14.21 14.41 1.07
CA ARG A 386 -15.38 15.19 0.64
C ARG A 386 -16.33 14.28 -0.12
N GLY A 387 -17.64 14.47 0.03
CA GLY A 387 -18.62 13.72 -0.75
C GLY A 387 -20.03 13.82 -0.20
N PRO A 388 -20.97 13.04 -0.75
CA PRO A 388 -22.35 13.03 -0.29
C PRO A 388 -22.45 12.70 1.20
N GLY A 389 -23.17 13.56 1.95
CA GLY A 389 -23.39 13.37 3.38
C GLY A 389 -22.20 13.71 4.28
N VAL A 390 -21.05 14.09 3.72
CA VAL A 390 -19.86 14.48 4.52
C VAL A 390 -20.05 15.89 5.08
N PRO A 391 -19.98 16.09 6.41
CA PRO A 391 -20.13 17.41 7.02
C PRO A 391 -18.92 18.29 6.72
N ALA A 392 -19.15 19.39 6.00
CA ALA A 392 -18.11 20.33 5.59
C ALA A 392 -17.40 20.98 6.79
N GLY A 393 -16.08 21.15 6.71
CA GLY A 393 -15.23 21.78 7.71
C GLY A 393 -15.15 21.02 9.03
N SER A 394 -15.58 19.76 9.06
CA SER A 394 -15.57 18.95 10.28
C SER A 394 -14.27 18.17 10.47
N ILE A 395 -14.04 17.75 11.71
CA ILE A 395 -12.87 16.98 12.12
C ILE A 395 -13.33 15.64 12.71
N CYS A 396 -12.58 14.58 12.44
CA CYS A 396 -12.70 13.28 13.09
C CYS A 396 -11.34 12.92 13.70
N ASP A 397 -11.33 12.54 14.97
CA ASP A 397 -10.12 12.14 15.70
C ASP A 397 -10.15 10.67 16.14
N THR A 398 -11.13 9.91 15.65
CA THR A 398 -11.19 8.46 15.82
C THR A 398 -10.10 7.79 15.00
N PRO A 399 -9.31 6.89 15.59
CA PRO A 399 -8.26 6.18 14.87
C PRO A 399 -8.79 5.32 13.74
N ILE A 400 -8.27 5.51 12.53
CA ILE A 400 -8.57 4.69 11.34
C ILE A 400 -7.29 4.20 10.68
N ASN A 401 -7.46 3.21 9.79
CA ASN A 401 -6.37 2.66 8.98
C ASN A 401 -6.81 2.55 7.52
N LEU A 402 -5.90 2.64 6.56
CA LEU A 402 -6.24 2.55 5.13
C LEU A 402 -6.90 1.23 4.72
N ILE A 403 -6.72 0.15 5.50
CA ILE A 403 -7.44 -1.10 5.26
C ILE A 403 -8.96 -0.94 5.39
N ASP A 404 -9.41 0.06 6.12
CA ASP A 404 -10.83 0.39 6.33
C ASP A 404 -11.50 0.89 5.04
N LEU A 405 -10.71 1.37 4.07
CA LEU A 405 -11.25 1.86 2.80
C LEU A 405 -11.85 0.75 1.93
N PHE A 406 -11.35 -0.48 2.03
CA PHE A 406 -11.91 -1.59 1.26
C PHE A 406 -13.41 -1.81 1.60
N PRO A 407 -13.80 -2.15 2.84
CA PRO A 407 -15.22 -2.32 3.17
C PRO A 407 -16.02 -1.01 3.02
N THR A 408 -15.38 0.14 3.20
CA THR A 408 -16.03 1.45 3.02
C THR A 408 -16.41 1.72 1.56
N PHE A 409 -15.53 1.40 0.61
CA PHE A 409 -15.86 1.53 -0.82
C PHE A 409 -16.93 0.54 -1.25
N MET A 410 -16.93 -0.67 -0.67
CA MET A 410 -18.00 -1.64 -0.90
C MET A 410 -19.36 -1.09 -0.43
N GLU A 411 -19.43 -0.50 0.75
CA GLU A 411 -20.63 0.14 1.28
C GLU A 411 -21.08 1.33 0.42
N MET A 412 -20.14 2.22 0.03
CA MET A 412 -20.44 3.35 -0.88
C MET A 412 -21.03 2.87 -2.21
N ALA A 413 -20.62 1.71 -2.70
CA ALA A 413 -21.07 1.11 -3.94
C ALA A 413 -22.34 0.25 -3.79
N GLY A 414 -22.81 0.01 -2.58
CA GLY A 414 -23.94 -0.87 -2.28
C GLY A 414 -23.61 -2.36 -2.46
N VAL A 415 -22.34 -2.75 -2.31
CA VAL A 415 -21.90 -4.14 -2.31
C VAL A 415 -22.02 -4.71 -0.89
N ALA A 416 -22.77 -5.80 -0.77
CA ALA A 416 -22.96 -6.44 0.52
C ALA A 416 -21.64 -6.98 1.11
N PRO A 417 -21.45 -6.91 2.44
CA PRO A 417 -20.32 -7.53 3.10
C PRO A 417 -20.23 -9.04 2.81
N ARG A 418 -19.01 -9.54 2.68
CA ARG A 418 -18.70 -10.94 2.37
C ARG A 418 -17.71 -11.48 3.37
N ALA A 419 -18.18 -12.40 4.22
CA ALA A 419 -17.33 -13.02 5.24
C ALA A 419 -16.13 -13.77 4.66
N GLU A 420 -16.27 -14.32 3.45
CA GLU A 420 -15.20 -15.05 2.75
C GLU A 420 -14.03 -14.16 2.31
N LEU A 421 -14.16 -12.85 2.36
CA LEU A 421 -13.03 -11.93 2.07
C LEU A 421 -12.07 -11.80 3.25
N ASP A 422 -12.54 -12.15 4.45
CA ASP A 422 -11.76 -12.14 5.68
C ASP A 422 -10.99 -10.81 5.90
N LEU A 423 -11.75 -9.72 5.86
CA LEU A 423 -11.20 -8.37 5.94
C LEU A 423 -10.81 -8.02 7.38
N ASP A 424 -9.63 -7.45 7.55
CA ASP A 424 -9.22 -6.83 8.82
C ASP A 424 -9.79 -5.40 8.96
N GLY A 425 -10.07 -4.76 7.83
CA GLY A 425 -10.63 -3.42 7.77
C GLY A 425 -12.10 -3.36 8.14
N CYS A 426 -12.52 -2.20 8.66
CA CYS A 426 -13.88 -1.92 9.08
C CYS A 426 -14.51 -0.83 8.19
N ASN A 427 -15.83 -0.88 8.01
CA ASN A 427 -16.54 0.18 7.29
C ASN A 427 -16.57 1.47 8.12
N ILE A 428 -15.92 2.51 7.61
CA ILE A 428 -15.86 3.85 8.24
C ILE A 428 -16.77 4.89 7.56
N LEU A 429 -17.69 4.49 6.68
CA LEU A 429 -18.63 5.43 6.08
C LEU A 429 -19.46 6.19 7.13
N PRO A 430 -19.92 5.58 8.23
CA PRO A 430 -20.58 6.31 9.31
C PRO A 430 -19.71 7.40 9.96
N LEU A 431 -18.40 7.16 10.12
CA LEU A 431 -17.46 8.20 10.57
C LEU A 431 -17.32 9.29 9.53
N ILE A 432 -17.16 8.94 8.25
CA ILE A 432 -17.03 9.89 7.14
C ILE A 432 -18.24 10.84 7.09
N GLN A 433 -19.44 10.31 7.29
CA GLN A 433 -20.67 11.06 7.29
C GLN A 433 -21.01 11.73 8.64
N GLY A 434 -20.20 11.49 9.68
CA GLY A 434 -20.42 12.07 11.02
C GLY A 434 -21.65 11.53 11.75
N SER A 435 -22.15 10.36 11.36
CA SER A 435 -23.27 9.68 12.00
C SER A 435 -22.85 8.75 13.15
N SER A 436 -21.56 8.49 13.30
CA SER A 436 -20.95 7.71 14.37
C SER A 436 -19.57 8.26 14.71
N ASP A 437 -19.11 8.03 15.93
CA ASP A 437 -17.74 8.25 16.39
C ASP A 437 -16.99 6.91 16.64
N GLN A 438 -17.65 5.79 16.40
CA GLN A 438 -17.11 4.45 16.63
C GLN A 438 -16.87 3.72 15.32
N VAL A 439 -15.84 2.89 15.31
CA VAL A 439 -15.55 1.94 14.23
C VAL A 439 -16.06 0.56 14.68
N LEU A 440 -16.98 -0.01 13.91
CA LEU A 440 -17.56 -1.31 14.22
C LEU A 440 -16.99 -2.39 13.32
N GLN A 441 -16.70 -3.55 13.92
CA GLN A 441 -16.33 -4.78 13.22
C GLN A 441 -17.56 -5.39 12.51
N ALA A 442 -17.33 -6.41 11.69
CA ALA A 442 -18.40 -7.07 10.94
C ALA A 442 -19.47 -7.75 11.84
N ASP A 443 -19.11 -8.12 13.06
CA ASP A 443 -20.02 -8.70 14.06
C ASP A 443 -20.79 -7.65 14.89
N GLY A 444 -20.53 -6.35 14.64
CA GLY A 444 -21.13 -5.22 15.33
C GLY A 444 -20.42 -4.81 16.63
N SER A 445 -19.36 -5.49 17.03
CA SER A 445 -18.51 -5.05 18.15
C SER A 445 -17.65 -3.85 17.78
N GLU A 446 -17.26 -3.04 18.75
CA GLU A 446 -16.34 -1.94 18.54
C GLU A 446 -14.92 -2.48 18.30
N ARG A 447 -14.21 -1.89 17.32
CA ARG A 447 -12.80 -2.23 17.07
C ARG A 447 -11.95 -1.78 18.26
N GLU A 448 -11.33 -2.73 18.94
CA GLU A 448 -10.53 -2.45 20.12
C GLU A 448 -9.14 -1.92 19.83
N ALA A 449 -8.50 -2.38 18.72
CA ALA A 449 -7.11 -2.05 18.43
C ALA A 449 -6.79 -2.01 16.94
N LEU A 450 -5.68 -1.35 16.61
CA LEU A 450 -4.99 -1.40 15.33
C LEU A 450 -3.63 -2.05 15.53
N TYR A 451 -3.16 -2.79 14.51
CA TYR A 451 -1.91 -3.54 14.55
C TYR A 451 -1.01 -3.23 13.36
N TRP A 452 0.30 -3.30 13.59
CA TRP A 452 1.32 -3.19 12.55
C TRP A 452 2.39 -4.23 12.78
N PHE A 453 2.76 -4.93 11.72
CA PHE A 453 3.84 -5.90 11.72
C PHE A 453 4.83 -5.56 10.62
N TYR A 454 6.06 -5.22 11.01
CA TYR A 454 7.12 -4.83 10.10
C TYR A 454 8.38 -5.66 10.39
N PRO A 455 8.43 -6.93 9.90
CA PRO A 455 9.50 -7.86 10.20
C PRO A 455 10.68 -7.75 9.23
N ALA A 456 10.70 -6.71 8.39
CA ALA A 456 11.72 -6.51 7.37
C ALA A 456 12.44 -5.16 7.59
N GLU A 457 13.63 -5.03 7.07
CA GLU A 457 14.47 -3.82 7.11
C GLU A 457 15.07 -3.41 8.45
N ALA A 458 15.38 -2.08 8.54
CA ALA A 458 16.25 -1.55 9.58
C ALA A 458 15.63 -1.62 10.98
N HIS A 459 14.34 -1.36 11.10
CA HIS A 459 13.65 -1.26 12.37
C HIS A 459 12.49 -2.27 12.44
N MET A 460 12.82 -3.52 12.71
CA MET A 460 11.82 -4.57 12.82
C MET A 460 11.01 -4.42 14.10
N SER A 461 9.71 -4.37 14.00
CA SER A 461 8.82 -4.16 15.16
C SER A 461 7.41 -4.69 14.94
N VAL A 462 6.71 -4.91 16.06
CA VAL A 462 5.27 -5.10 16.13
C VAL A 462 4.69 -3.94 16.92
N VAL A 463 3.61 -3.36 16.46
CA VAL A 463 2.96 -2.23 17.11
C VAL A 463 1.48 -2.50 17.30
N MET A 464 0.95 -2.02 18.40
CA MET A 464 -0.47 -2.04 18.72
C MET A 464 -0.92 -0.66 19.19
N ARG A 465 -1.99 -0.14 18.62
CA ARG A 465 -2.71 1.04 19.10
C ARG A 465 -4.01 0.60 19.73
N LYS A 466 -4.20 0.85 21.02
CA LYS A 466 -5.47 0.54 21.75
C LYS A 466 -5.95 1.77 22.51
N GLY A 467 -7.06 2.34 22.06
CA GLY A 467 -7.57 3.60 22.61
C GLY A 467 -6.52 4.70 22.58
N ASP A 468 -6.17 5.30 23.71
CA ASP A 468 -5.18 6.37 23.85
C ASP A 468 -3.73 5.89 23.89
N TRP A 469 -3.51 4.58 23.92
CA TRP A 469 -2.22 3.97 24.17
C TRP A 469 -1.63 3.32 22.92
N LYS A 470 -0.31 3.44 22.76
CA LYS A 470 0.45 2.78 21.72
C LYS A 470 1.58 1.96 22.35
N LEU A 471 1.65 0.69 21.99
CA LEU A 471 2.69 -0.23 22.38
C LEU A 471 3.58 -0.53 21.18
N VAL A 472 4.87 -0.39 21.34
CA VAL A 472 5.88 -0.75 20.33
C VAL A 472 6.78 -1.84 20.89
N ARG A 473 6.76 -3.01 20.27
CA ARG A 473 7.70 -4.10 20.56
C ARG A 473 8.79 -4.08 19.52
N ASN A 474 9.93 -3.55 19.88
CA ASN A 474 11.11 -3.49 19.03
C ASN A 474 11.77 -4.86 18.99
N LEU A 475 11.81 -5.48 17.83
CA LEU A 475 12.40 -6.81 17.63
C LEU A 475 13.91 -6.72 17.44
N GLY A 476 14.39 -5.62 16.86
CA GLY A 476 15.79 -5.36 16.61
C GLY A 476 16.09 -4.80 15.23
N VAL A 477 17.34 -4.89 14.84
CA VAL A 477 17.87 -4.30 13.60
C VAL A 477 17.97 -5.35 12.50
N GLY A 478 17.38 -5.04 11.38
CA GLY A 478 17.52 -5.80 10.12
C GLY A 478 18.58 -5.22 9.20
N TYR A 479 18.48 -5.50 7.91
CA TYR A 479 19.52 -5.35 6.88
C TYR A 479 19.94 -3.91 6.55
N LEU A 480 19.03 -2.95 6.58
CA LEU A 480 19.33 -1.58 6.15
C LEU A 480 19.50 -0.65 7.35
N GLY A 481 20.62 0.00 7.40
CA GLY A 481 21.11 0.82 8.50
C GLY A 481 20.23 2.02 8.90
N GLN A 482 20.83 2.93 9.64
CA GLN A 482 20.17 4.06 10.28
C GLN A 482 19.41 4.96 9.29
N HIS A 483 18.14 5.25 9.61
CA HIS A 483 17.38 6.33 9.01
C HIS A 483 17.43 7.59 9.89
N ALA A 484 17.36 8.76 9.27
CA ALA A 484 17.31 10.01 9.99
C ALA A 484 16.08 10.06 10.92
N GLY A 485 16.28 10.56 12.13
CA GLY A 485 15.20 10.77 13.09
C GLY A 485 14.79 9.56 13.94
N VAL A 486 15.40 8.37 13.77
CA VAL A 486 15.09 7.20 14.58
C VAL A 486 16.35 6.64 15.23
N THR A 487 16.42 6.71 16.55
CA THR A 487 17.37 5.91 17.34
C THR A 487 16.77 4.52 17.48
N LEU A 488 17.49 3.50 16.99
CA LEU A 488 17.04 2.11 17.11
C LEU A 488 16.98 1.71 18.59
N GLN A 489 15.78 1.37 19.03
CA GLN A 489 15.52 0.87 20.37
C GLN A 489 15.43 -0.65 20.35
N THR A 490 15.64 -1.26 21.50
CA THR A 490 15.32 -2.68 21.75
C THR A 490 14.37 -2.76 22.92
N GLY A 491 13.53 -3.80 22.93
CA GLY A 491 12.56 -4.01 24.01
C GLY A 491 11.19 -3.39 23.72
N VAL A 492 10.47 -3.06 24.77
CA VAL A 492 9.09 -2.61 24.70
C VAL A 492 8.99 -1.15 25.11
N GLU A 493 8.30 -0.37 24.29
CA GLU A 493 7.94 1.02 24.59
C GLU A 493 6.41 1.13 24.68
N LEU A 494 5.93 1.91 25.66
CA LEU A 494 4.51 2.21 25.84
C LEU A 494 4.32 3.72 25.91
N PHE A 495 3.48 4.25 25.04
CA PHE A 495 3.20 5.67 24.94
C PHE A 495 1.72 5.96 25.18
N ARG A 496 1.41 7.12 25.73
CA ARG A 496 0.06 7.63 25.82
C ARG A 496 -0.09 8.80 24.86
N LEU A 497 -0.73 8.59 23.73
CA LEU A 497 -0.83 9.61 22.67
C LEU A 497 -1.91 10.66 22.92
N LYS A 498 -3.00 10.28 23.62
CA LYS A 498 -4.10 11.18 24.02
C LYS A 498 -4.36 11.12 25.50
N ASN A 499 -4.88 12.20 26.07
CA ASN A 499 -5.41 12.25 27.44
C ASN A 499 -6.87 11.72 27.44
N VAL A 500 -7.40 11.45 28.62
CA VAL A 500 -8.79 10.99 28.81
C VAL A 500 -9.84 11.98 28.26
N ASP A 501 -9.48 13.25 28.21
CA ASP A 501 -10.32 14.32 27.65
C ASP A 501 -10.15 14.48 26.12
N GLY A 502 -9.40 13.58 25.46
CA GLY A 502 -9.13 13.60 24.04
C GLY A 502 -8.02 14.57 23.60
N SER A 503 -7.49 15.41 24.51
CA SER A 503 -6.37 16.28 24.17
C SER A 503 -5.08 15.50 23.89
N VAL A 504 -4.20 16.09 23.09
CA VAL A 504 -2.89 15.49 22.77
C VAL A 504 -2.04 15.36 24.03
N ALA A 505 -1.49 14.16 24.30
CA ALA A 505 -0.59 13.90 25.42
C ALA A 505 0.87 13.86 24.95
N ASP A 506 1.29 12.75 24.32
CA ASP A 506 2.65 12.53 23.84
C ASP A 506 2.64 12.02 22.40
N ILE A 507 2.26 12.89 21.46
CA ILE A 507 2.22 12.57 20.03
C ILE A 507 3.65 12.37 19.45
N SER A 508 4.66 12.83 20.19
CA SER A 508 6.08 12.70 19.84
C SER A 508 6.69 11.38 20.29
N GLU A 509 5.95 10.55 21.01
CA GLU A 509 6.43 9.25 21.52
C GLU A 509 7.77 9.36 22.24
N SER A 510 7.91 10.43 23.05
CA SER A 510 9.13 10.80 23.72
C SER A 510 9.23 10.26 25.14
N ASN A 511 8.10 9.91 25.74
CA ASN A 511 8.02 9.46 27.13
C ASN A 511 7.58 7.99 27.21
N ASN A 512 8.56 7.08 27.29
CA ASN A 512 8.28 5.65 27.46
C ASN A 512 7.72 5.35 28.86
N LEU A 513 6.48 4.93 28.93
CA LEU A 513 5.74 4.63 30.15
C LEU A 513 5.71 3.13 30.51
N ALA A 514 6.43 2.27 29.79
CA ALA A 514 6.36 0.81 29.94
C ALA A 514 6.64 0.33 31.38
N ASP A 515 7.59 0.97 32.08
CA ASP A 515 7.93 0.63 33.45
C ASP A 515 7.00 1.27 34.50
N GLN A 516 6.32 2.37 34.12
CA GLN A 516 5.35 3.04 34.99
C GLN A 516 3.97 2.35 34.99
N TYR A 517 3.61 1.69 33.87
CA TYR A 517 2.33 1.00 33.69
C TYR A 517 2.53 -0.48 33.27
N PRO A 518 3.21 -1.31 34.12
CA PRO A 518 3.55 -2.69 33.75
C PRO A 518 2.32 -3.56 33.49
N GLU A 519 1.25 -3.42 34.24
CA GLU A 519 0.00 -4.20 34.03
C GLU A 519 -0.63 -3.89 32.67
N LYS A 520 -0.65 -2.60 32.25
CA LYS A 520 -1.18 -2.22 30.94
C LYS A 520 -0.27 -2.71 29.81
N ARG A 521 1.06 -2.54 29.97
CA ARG A 521 2.05 -3.07 29.03
C ARG A 521 1.86 -4.56 28.81
N ASP A 522 1.77 -5.33 29.90
CA ASP A 522 1.69 -6.79 29.84
C ASP A 522 0.36 -7.27 29.26
N ALA A 523 -0.76 -6.59 29.58
CA ALA A 523 -2.06 -6.87 28.96
C ALA A 523 -2.06 -6.56 27.45
N MET A 524 -1.47 -5.45 27.02
CA MET A 524 -1.36 -5.12 25.59
C MET A 524 -0.40 -6.07 24.85
N LEU A 525 0.70 -6.50 25.50
CA LEU A 525 1.60 -7.52 24.93
C LEU A 525 0.87 -8.85 24.72
N ALA A 526 0.10 -9.30 25.70
CA ALA A 526 -0.67 -10.54 25.60
C ALA A 526 -1.66 -10.51 24.43
N GLN A 527 -2.41 -9.41 24.28
CA GLN A 527 -3.35 -9.24 23.16
C GLN A 527 -2.61 -9.13 21.81
N MET A 528 -1.44 -8.47 21.77
CA MET A 528 -0.59 -8.42 20.58
C MET A 528 -0.09 -9.82 20.19
N ASP A 529 0.35 -10.63 21.15
CA ASP A 529 0.83 -11.99 20.91
C ASP A 529 -0.30 -12.92 20.42
N GLU A 530 -1.51 -12.74 20.96
CA GLU A 530 -2.72 -13.44 20.50
C GLU A 530 -3.00 -13.10 19.02
N PHE A 531 -3.09 -11.82 18.66
CA PHE A 531 -3.29 -11.38 17.28
C PHE A 531 -2.20 -11.92 16.34
N MET A 532 -0.91 -11.85 16.73
CA MET A 532 0.19 -12.36 15.91
C MET A 532 0.10 -13.88 15.71
N THR A 533 -0.37 -14.60 16.72
CA THR A 533 -0.56 -16.07 16.65
C THR A 533 -1.73 -16.42 15.74
N GLU A 534 -2.87 -15.76 15.91
CA GLU A 534 -4.07 -15.96 15.07
C GLU A 534 -3.82 -15.63 13.61
N SER A 535 -3.04 -14.59 13.34
CA SER A 535 -2.61 -14.21 11.98
C SER A 535 -1.53 -15.11 11.38
N GLY A 536 -1.03 -16.12 12.12
CA GLY A 536 0.04 -16.99 11.64
C GLY A 536 1.36 -16.26 11.36
N ALA A 537 1.64 -15.18 12.08
CA ALA A 537 2.81 -14.34 11.86
C ALA A 537 4.12 -15.08 12.10
N ILE A 538 5.03 -14.99 11.15
CA ILE A 538 6.36 -15.55 11.26
C ILE A 538 7.32 -14.46 11.71
N MET A 539 7.80 -14.58 12.91
CA MET A 539 8.72 -13.59 13.50
C MET A 539 10.09 -13.64 12.81
N PRO A 540 10.86 -12.54 12.76
CA PRO A 540 12.25 -12.55 12.29
C PRO A 540 13.09 -13.58 13.02
N TYR A 541 14.02 -14.18 12.29
CA TYR A 541 14.97 -15.14 12.86
C TYR A 541 16.21 -14.42 13.38
N ARG A 542 16.83 -14.97 14.41
CA ARG A 542 18.18 -14.56 14.83
C ARG A 542 19.22 -15.07 13.83
N ASN A 543 20.20 -14.26 13.56
CA ASN A 543 21.28 -14.59 12.64
C ASN A 543 22.41 -15.35 13.36
N LEU A 544 22.59 -16.62 13.03
CA LEU A 544 23.60 -17.47 13.63
C LEU A 544 25.03 -16.96 13.41
N LYS A 545 25.28 -16.18 12.35
CA LYS A 545 26.63 -15.62 12.07
C LYS A 545 27.10 -14.62 13.15
N VAL A 546 26.17 -13.90 13.78
CA VAL A 546 26.49 -12.94 14.87
C VAL A 546 26.39 -13.55 16.27
N ALA A 547 25.96 -14.82 16.37
CA ALA A 547 25.86 -15.54 17.63
C ALA A 547 27.23 -15.74 18.28
N ASN A 548 27.27 -15.91 19.59
CA ASN A 548 28.48 -16.31 20.29
C ASN A 548 28.82 -17.81 20.05
N ALA A 549 29.97 -18.26 20.53
CA ALA A 549 30.43 -19.64 20.28
C ALA A 549 29.53 -20.70 20.92
N GLU A 550 28.96 -20.42 22.10
CA GLU A 550 28.05 -21.31 22.83
C GLU A 550 26.71 -21.43 22.10
N GLU A 551 26.11 -20.33 21.69
CA GLU A 551 24.88 -20.31 20.91
C GLU A 551 25.03 -21.05 19.56
N ARG A 552 26.15 -20.83 18.85
CA ARG A 552 26.45 -21.58 17.63
C ARG A 552 26.60 -23.09 17.87
N ALA A 553 27.26 -23.43 18.97
CA ALA A 553 27.42 -24.85 19.33
C ALA A 553 26.10 -25.51 19.74
N ALA A 554 25.17 -24.75 20.32
CA ALA A 554 23.85 -25.23 20.73
C ALA A 554 22.85 -25.35 19.57
N SER A 555 22.99 -24.56 18.48
CA SER A 555 22.08 -24.64 17.34
C SER A 555 22.21 -25.96 16.59
N PRO A 556 21.10 -26.63 16.18
CA PRO A 556 21.13 -27.85 15.42
C PRO A 556 21.82 -27.67 14.05
N THR A 557 22.44 -28.75 13.56
CA THR A 557 23.05 -28.77 12.23
C THR A 557 22.29 -29.77 11.35
N VAL A 558 22.03 -29.41 10.12
CA VAL A 558 21.47 -30.32 9.11
C VAL A 558 22.51 -31.38 8.78
N LEU A 559 22.17 -32.66 8.94
CA LEU A 559 23.02 -33.79 8.68
C LEU A 559 22.77 -34.39 7.29
N GLU A 560 21.48 -34.45 6.91
CA GLU A 560 21.05 -35.09 5.68
C GLU A 560 19.79 -34.44 5.16
N LEU A 561 19.69 -34.33 3.86
CA LEU A 561 18.49 -34.00 3.10
C LEU A 561 18.04 -35.25 2.35
N GLY A 562 16.76 -35.58 2.45
CA GLY A 562 16.20 -36.72 1.76
C GLY A 562 14.88 -36.41 1.08
N SER A 563 14.57 -37.19 0.08
CA SER A 563 13.27 -37.19 -0.58
C SER A 563 12.90 -38.60 -1.03
N ALA A 564 11.61 -38.94 -0.90
CA ALA A 564 11.08 -40.18 -1.44
C ALA A 564 9.62 -39.98 -1.81
N GLU A 565 9.23 -40.32 -3.03
CA GLU A 565 7.91 -40.09 -3.59
C GLU A 565 7.51 -38.58 -3.42
N ASP A 566 6.49 -38.31 -2.66
CA ASP A 566 6.02 -36.95 -2.38
C ASP A 566 6.56 -36.37 -1.05
N SER A 567 7.37 -37.12 -0.31
CA SER A 567 7.91 -36.70 0.98
C SER A 567 9.32 -36.14 0.83
N VAL A 568 9.58 -35.03 1.54
CA VAL A 568 10.92 -34.46 1.71
C VAL A 568 11.21 -34.28 3.19
N TRP A 569 12.45 -34.41 3.58
CA TRP A 569 12.85 -34.30 4.99
C TRP A 569 14.28 -33.82 5.18
N VAL A 570 14.52 -33.29 6.36
CA VAL A 570 15.88 -33.07 6.88
C VAL A 570 16.07 -33.88 8.16
N THR A 571 17.22 -34.47 8.30
CA THR A 571 17.71 -34.99 9.58
C THR A 571 18.67 -34.00 10.21
N LEU A 572 18.55 -33.82 11.50
CA LEU A 572 19.26 -32.82 12.27
C LEU A 572 20.11 -33.48 13.35
N GLN A 573 21.26 -32.91 13.63
CA GLN A 573 21.99 -33.25 14.82
C GLN A 573 21.15 -32.90 16.05
N SER A 574 20.73 -33.92 16.80
CA SER A 574 19.91 -33.77 18.01
C SER A 574 20.58 -34.43 19.21
N GLY A 575 20.20 -34.02 20.42
CA GLY A 575 20.77 -34.53 21.66
C GLY A 575 22.03 -33.81 22.13
N GLY A 576 22.53 -34.16 23.33
CA GLY A 576 23.63 -33.45 23.98
C GLY A 576 23.25 -32.01 24.32
N SER A 577 24.08 -31.06 23.90
CA SER A 577 23.85 -29.60 24.10
C SER A 577 22.99 -28.95 23.00
N LYS A 578 22.49 -29.71 22.02
CA LYS A 578 21.68 -29.17 20.90
C LYS A 578 20.27 -28.82 21.34
N VAL A 579 19.85 -27.60 21.03
CA VAL A 579 18.47 -27.17 21.28
C VAL A 579 17.50 -27.72 20.23
N ALA A 580 16.22 -27.77 20.55
CA ALA A 580 15.19 -28.27 19.64
C ALA A 580 14.86 -27.27 18.51
N ILE A 581 14.37 -27.77 17.38
CA ILE A 581 13.61 -26.97 16.42
C ILE A 581 12.20 -26.79 16.98
N VAL A 582 11.72 -25.55 17.01
CA VAL A 582 10.41 -25.18 17.58
C VAL A 582 9.42 -24.73 16.51
N GLU A 583 9.92 -24.31 15.34
CA GLU A 583 9.12 -23.87 14.20
C GLU A 583 9.82 -24.31 12.93
N ALA A 584 9.07 -24.73 11.92
CA ALA A 584 9.61 -25.07 10.63
C ALA A 584 8.60 -24.83 9.53
N GLN A 585 9.11 -24.49 8.34
CA GLN A 585 8.34 -24.31 7.12
C GLN A 585 9.11 -24.95 5.95
N LEU A 586 8.37 -25.54 5.03
CA LEU A 586 8.88 -25.87 3.72
C LEU A 586 8.59 -24.70 2.77
N LEU A 587 9.61 -24.01 2.29
CA LEU A 587 9.47 -23.09 1.17
C LEU A 587 9.70 -23.87 -0.12
N TYR A 588 8.81 -23.75 -1.09
CA TYR A 588 8.94 -24.41 -2.39
C TYR A 588 8.66 -23.44 -3.53
N THR A 589 9.17 -23.78 -4.72
CA THR A 589 8.90 -23.02 -5.94
C THR A 589 8.53 -23.96 -7.08
N LEU A 590 7.83 -23.44 -8.06
CA LEU A 590 7.50 -24.14 -9.29
C LEU A 590 8.48 -23.80 -10.43
N ASN A 591 9.50 -22.99 -10.14
CA ASN A 591 10.53 -22.62 -11.12
C ASN A 591 11.56 -23.74 -11.27
N PRO A 592 11.85 -24.20 -12.49
CA PRO A 592 12.86 -25.21 -12.72
C PRO A 592 14.30 -24.70 -12.53
N LYS A 593 14.51 -23.38 -12.45
CA LYS A 593 15.82 -22.75 -12.23
C LYS A 593 15.79 -21.70 -11.10
N PRO A 594 15.43 -22.08 -9.87
CA PRO A 594 15.19 -21.11 -8.80
C PRO A 594 16.42 -20.35 -8.30
N PHE A 595 17.62 -20.78 -8.66
CA PHE A 595 18.87 -20.31 -8.06
C PHE A 595 19.81 -19.61 -9.06
N ASP A 596 19.31 -19.11 -10.17
CA ASP A 596 20.09 -18.19 -10.98
C ASP A 596 20.48 -16.98 -10.12
N SER A 597 21.78 -16.87 -9.83
CA SER A 597 22.35 -15.87 -8.92
C SER A 597 22.06 -14.43 -9.29
N THR A 598 21.70 -14.18 -10.54
CA THR A 598 21.38 -12.83 -11.03
C THR A 598 19.93 -12.43 -10.73
N GLN A 599 19.07 -13.36 -10.37
CA GLN A 599 17.63 -13.15 -10.20
C GLN A 599 17.01 -13.71 -8.89
N GLY A 600 17.81 -14.27 -8.01
CA GLY A 600 17.33 -15.00 -6.82
C GLY A 600 16.46 -14.23 -5.82
N HIS A 601 16.29 -12.92 -6.01
CA HIS A 601 15.39 -12.07 -5.23
C HIS A 601 14.05 -11.80 -5.94
N ARG A 602 13.79 -12.44 -7.07
CA ARG A 602 12.63 -12.19 -7.94
C ARG A 602 11.75 -13.42 -8.10
N GLU A 603 12.06 -14.46 -7.34
CA GLU A 603 11.41 -15.72 -7.43
C GLU A 603 10.29 -15.82 -6.44
N GLU A 604 9.19 -16.39 -6.87
CA GLU A 604 8.05 -16.67 -6.02
C GLU A 604 8.23 -18.02 -5.34
N TRP A 605 8.15 -18.00 -4.02
CA TRP A 605 8.15 -19.16 -3.17
C TRP A 605 6.82 -19.25 -2.42
N PHE A 606 6.44 -20.47 -2.13
CA PHE A 606 5.24 -20.79 -1.40
C PHE A 606 5.60 -21.56 -0.13
N HIS A 607 4.66 -21.61 0.82
CA HIS A 607 4.82 -22.36 2.05
C HIS A 607 4.07 -23.68 1.98
N ALA A 608 4.63 -24.72 2.60
CA ALA A 608 3.91 -25.94 2.89
C ALA A 608 4.14 -26.33 4.36
N PRO A 609 3.14 -26.96 5.00
CA PRO A 609 3.23 -27.38 6.38
C PRO A 609 4.30 -28.43 6.59
N THR A 610 4.87 -28.46 7.78
CA THR A 610 5.91 -29.40 8.18
C THR A 610 5.50 -30.17 9.42
N THR A 611 6.05 -31.35 9.59
CA THR A 611 5.99 -32.11 10.83
C THR A 611 7.36 -32.13 11.48
N ILE A 612 7.42 -31.66 12.73
CA ILE A 612 8.65 -31.64 13.52
C ILE A 612 8.65 -32.82 14.47
N SER A 613 9.73 -33.60 14.43
CA SER A 613 10.01 -34.68 15.37
C SER A 613 11.45 -34.58 15.87
N THR A 614 11.82 -35.37 16.87
CA THR A 614 13.18 -35.33 17.43
C THR A 614 14.22 -35.69 16.35
N GLY A 615 15.04 -34.68 15.98
CA GLY A 615 16.10 -34.83 14.98
C GLY A 615 15.62 -34.95 13.53
N ARG A 616 14.33 -34.68 13.24
CA ARG A 616 13.79 -34.76 11.89
C ARG A 616 12.68 -33.72 11.68
N VAL A 617 12.73 -33.05 10.53
CA VAL A 617 11.63 -32.23 10.02
C VAL A 617 11.26 -32.76 8.65
N GLU A 618 9.97 -32.96 8.40
CA GLU A 618 9.47 -33.52 7.15
C GLU A 618 8.24 -32.77 6.64
N ALA A 619 8.02 -32.82 5.34
CA ALA A 619 6.87 -32.24 4.66
C ALA A 619 6.49 -33.09 3.44
N ILE A 620 5.25 -32.90 2.99
CA ILE A 620 4.83 -33.38 1.67
C ILE A 620 5.20 -32.31 0.64
N MET A 621 5.90 -32.71 -0.40
CA MET A 621 6.23 -31.84 -1.53
C MET A 621 4.95 -31.51 -2.29
N PRO A 622 4.56 -30.24 -2.41
CA PRO A 622 3.39 -29.88 -3.17
C PRO A 622 3.48 -30.28 -4.65
N PRO A 623 2.36 -30.68 -5.26
CA PRO A 623 2.34 -31.05 -6.67
C PRO A 623 2.89 -29.95 -7.58
N GLY A 624 3.79 -30.30 -8.50
CA GLY A 624 4.43 -29.36 -9.42
C GLY A 624 5.62 -28.58 -8.83
N ALA A 625 5.89 -28.69 -7.55
CA ALA A 625 7.08 -28.11 -6.96
C ALA A 625 8.35 -28.66 -7.61
N THR A 626 9.23 -27.76 -7.99
CA THR A 626 10.51 -28.12 -8.64
C THR A 626 11.65 -28.16 -7.64
N HIS A 627 11.64 -27.24 -6.70
CA HIS A 627 12.61 -27.13 -5.62
C HIS A 627 11.93 -26.74 -4.32
N ALA A 628 12.52 -27.13 -3.22
CA ALA A 628 12.09 -26.76 -1.89
C ALA A 628 13.28 -26.62 -0.93
N LEU A 629 13.09 -25.88 0.14
CA LEU A 629 14.04 -25.79 1.23
C LEU A 629 13.31 -25.66 2.57
N PHE A 630 13.90 -26.17 3.63
CA PHE A 630 13.38 -25.98 4.98
C PHE A 630 13.98 -24.72 5.58
N CYS A 631 13.11 -23.85 6.09
CA CYS A 631 13.43 -22.75 6.98
C CYS A 631 12.92 -23.10 8.37
N MET A 632 13.83 -23.21 9.34
CA MET A 632 13.53 -23.71 10.69
C MET A 632 14.00 -22.69 11.72
N ARG A 633 13.30 -22.63 12.83
CA ARG A 633 13.68 -21.84 14.01
C ARG A 633 14.08 -22.79 15.12
N ASP A 634 15.26 -22.61 15.67
CA ASP A 634 15.65 -23.32 16.89
C ASP A 634 15.07 -22.62 18.15
N ALA A 635 15.14 -23.29 19.28
CA ALA A 635 14.58 -22.78 20.56
C ALA A 635 15.25 -21.49 21.06
N ASN A 636 16.42 -21.12 20.49
CA ASN A 636 17.08 -19.84 20.76
C ASN A 636 16.70 -18.77 19.72
N GLY A 637 15.82 -19.10 18.77
CA GLY A 637 15.32 -18.19 17.74
C GLY A 637 16.21 -18.09 16.49
N PHE A 638 17.27 -18.88 16.38
CA PHE A 638 18.18 -18.83 15.22
C PHE A 638 17.58 -19.52 14.00
N LEU A 639 17.90 -18.94 12.82
CA LEU A 639 17.58 -19.56 11.55
C LEU A 639 18.48 -20.78 11.29
N VAL A 640 17.86 -21.92 11.04
CA VAL A 640 18.48 -23.14 10.53
C VAL A 640 17.86 -23.45 9.17
N THR A 641 18.65 -23.50 8.11
CA THR A 641 18.16 -23.77 6.75
C THR A 641 18.79 -25.03 6.19
N SER A 642 18.03 -25.72 5.34
CA SER A 642 18.56 -26.76 4.49
C SER A 642 19.08 -26.17 3.17
N GLU A 643 19.93 -26.92 2.47
CA GLU A 643 20.15 -26.69 1.05
C GLU A 643 18.88 -27.03 0.26
N PRO A 644 18.65 -26.38 -0.90
CA PRO A 644 17.47 -26.66 -1.71
C PRO A 644 17.44 -28.13 -2.21
N VAL A 645 16.28 -28.72 -2.11
CA VAL A 645 16.02 -30.10 -2.57
C VAL A 645 15.24 -30.04 -3.89
N PRO A 646 15.72 -30.64 -4.99
CA PRO A 646 14.92 -30.84 -6.18
C PRO A 646 13.72 -31.74 -5.89
N SER A 647 12.57 -31.45 -6.48
CA SER A 647 11.42 -32.35 -6.41
C SER A 647 11.69 -33.65 -7.14
N TYR A 648 11.32 -34.78 -6.54
CA TYR A 648 11.36 -36.07 -7.18
C TYR A 648 10.58 -36.13 -8.49
N HIS A 649 9.41 -35.52 -8.54
CA HIS A 649 8.57 -35.45 -9.73
C HIS A 649 9.12 -34.53 -10.82
N ALA A 650 9.76 -33.44 -10.48
CA ALA A 650 10.39 -32.56 -11.45
C ALA A 650 11.55 -33.26 -12.15
N ALA A 651 12.33 -34.03 -11.42
CA ALA A 651 13.40 -34.86 -11.99
C ALA A 651 12.87 -35.96 -12.90
N ALA A 652 11.75 -36.59 -12.55
CA ALA A 652 11.13 -37.68 -13.32
C ALA A 652 10.41 -37.20 -14.57
N ASN A 653 9.79 -36.00 -14.55
CA ASN A 653 8.97 -35.49 -15.64
C ASN A 653 9.73 -34.69 -16.70
N GLY A 654 11.04 -34.59 -16.60
CA GLY A 654 11.91 -33.97 -17.62
C GLY A 654 11.44 -32.53 -17.99
N VAL A 655 11.04 -31.73 -17.01
CA VAL A 655 10.64 -30.33 -17.23
C VAL A 655 11.81 -29.60 -17.88
N LYS A 656 11.70 -29.45 -19.21
CA LYS A 656 12.75 -28.80 -20.00
C LYS A 656 12.74 -27.29 -19.70
N ASP A 657 13.88 -26.83 -19.35
CA ASP A 657 14.32 -25.48 -19.03
C ASP A 657 13.77 -24.33 -19.89
N SER A 658 13.34 -24.60 -21.11
CA SER A 658 13.08 -23.57 -22.11
C SER A 658 11.63 -23.07 -22.21
N THR A 659 10.71 -23.67 -21.49
CA THR A 659 9.26 -23.42 -21.68
C THR A 659 8.59 -22.61 -20.56
N ILE A 660 9.30 -22.32 -19.48
CA ILE A 660 8.73 -21.59 -18.32
C ILE A 660 9.24 -20.15 -18.23
N VAL A 661 9.98 -19.68 -19.22
CA VAL A 661 10.74 -18.45 -19.13
C VAL A 661 10.01 -17.25 -19.73
N LYS A 662 9.91 -16.22 -18.95
CA LYS A 662 9.73 -14.78 -19.15
C LYS A 662 8.32 -14.22 -19.12
N ASP A 663 7.31 -14.76 -19.78
CA ASP A 663 6.00 -14.16 -19.83
C ASP A 663 4.98 -15.07 -19.15
N GLY A 664 4.37 -14.63 -18.04
CA GLY A 664 3.34 -15.36 -17.29
C GLY A 664 3.83 -16.35 -16.23
N TYR A 665 5.11 -16.29 -15.85
CA TYR A 665 5.65 -17.24 -14.86
C TYR A 665 5.00 -17.11 -13.48
N ALA A 666 4.76 -15.91 -12.98
CA ALA A 666 4.16 -15.67 -11.66
C ALA A 666 2.71 -16.17 -11.54
N TYR A 667 2.02 -16.37 -12.66
CA TYR A 667 0.63 -16.84 -12.66
C TYR A 667 0.52 -18.37 -12.76
N LYS A 668 1.54 -19.05 -13.27
CA LYS A 668 1.51 -20.53 -13.40
C LYS A 668 1.39 -21.24 -12.06
N PRO A 669 2.11 -20.83 -11.01
CA PRO A 669 1.94 -21.38 -9.67
C PRO A 669 0.50 -21.28 -9.16
N GLY A 670 -0.08 -20.09 -9.21
CA GLY A 670 -1.46 -19.87 -8.79
C GLY A 670 -2.47 -20.67 -9.61
N LEU A 671 -2.31 -20.70 -10.94
CA LEU A 671 -3.16 -21.52 -11.79
C LEU A 671 -3.04 -23.01 -11.49
N PHE A 672 -1.82 -23.47 -11.24
CA PHE A 672 -1.58 -24.86 -10.87
C PHE A 672 -2.26 -25.22 -9.53
N ALA A 673 -2.07 -24.40 -8.50
CA ALA A 673 -2.71 -24.57 -7.20
C ALA A 673 -4.23 -24.58 -7.31
N LEU A 674 -4.81 -23.66 -8.09
CA LEU A 674 -6.24 -23.61 -8.35
C LEU A 674 -6.75 -24.84 -9.11
N ILE A 675 -5.98 -25.39 -10.02
CA ILE A 675 -6.35 -26.65 -10.70
C ILE A 675 -6.45 -27.78 -9.67
N GLN A 676 -5.48 -27.91 -8.74
CA GLN A 676 -5.54 -28.92 -7.69
C GLN A 676 -6.77 -28.74 -6.80
N LEU A 677 -7.04 -27.52 -6.37
CA LEU A 677 -8.22 -27.19 -5.59
C LEU A 677 -9.51 -27.46 -6.36
N GLY A 678 -9.57 -27.12 -7.66
CA GLY A 678 -10.70 -27.40 -8.52
C GLY A 678 -10.96 -28.91 -8.67
N GLU A 679 -9.92 -29.74 -8.72
CA GLU A 679 -10.05 -31.21 -8.74
C GLU A 679 -10.63 -31.76 -7.43
N GLN A 680 -10.21 -31.20 -6.29
CA GLN A 680 -10.77 -31.53 -4.97
C GLN A 680 -12.25 -31.10 -4.91
N ALA A 681 -12.58 -29.86 -5.30
CA ALA A 681 -13.95 -29.37 -5.35
C ALA A 681 -14.82 -30.23 -6.27
N ARG A 682 -14.30 -30.63 -7.44
CA ARG A 682 -14.99 -31.53 -8.37
C ARG A 682 -15.31 -32.88 -7.73
N THR A 683 -14.38 -33.45 -6.99
CA THR A 683 -14.55 -34.71 -6.32
C THR A 683 -15.61 -34.62 -5.23
N ALA A 684 -15.55 -33.60 -4.37
CA ALA A 684 -16.53 -33.37 -3.31
C ALA A 684 -17.93 -33.06 -3.88
N SER A 685 -18.03 -32.25 -4.93
CA SER A 685 -19.30 -31.93 -5.59
C SER A 685 -19.94 -33.17 -6.22
N LYS A 686 -19.18 -34.06 -6.81
CA LYS A 686 -19.68 -35.35 -7.30
C LYS A 686 -20.26 -36.22 -6.19
N GLN A 687 -19.55 -36.29 -5.07
CA GLN A 687 -20.02 -37.06 -3.90
C GLN A 687 -21.30 -36.46 -3.30
N ALA A 688 -21.44 -35.14 -3.35
CA ALA A 688 -22.61 -34.39 -2.89
C ALA A 688 -23.76 -34.33 -3.91
N GLY A 689 -23.58 -34.86 -5.12
CA GLY A 689 -24.61 -34.82 -6.19
C GLY A 689 -24.81 -33.43 -6.81
N VAL A 690 -23.85 -32.52 -6.65
CA VAL A 690 -23.91 -31.15 -7.21
C VAL A 690 -23.44 -31.16 -8.66
N SER A 691 -24.03 -30.30 -9.51
CA SER A 691 -23.61 -30.15 -10.90
C SER A 691 -22.19 -29.64 -11.00
N ILE A 692 -21.37 -30.30 -11.82
CA ILE A 692 -19.95 -29.98 -12.02
C ILE A 692 -19.62 -29.53 -13.43
N GLN A 693 -20.62 -29.23 -14.26
CA GLN A 693 -20.40 -28.97 -15.69
C GLN A 693 -19.50 -27.76 -15.93
N ASP A 694 -19.80 -26.64 -15.28
CA ASP A 694 -19.03 -25.42 -15.42
C ASP A 694 -17.61 -25.58 -14.84
N LEU A 695 -17.50 -26.24 -13.69
CA LEU A 695 -16.20 -26.55 -13.08
C LEU A 695 -15.35 -27.44 -13.99
N ASN A 696 -15.91 -28.46 -14.62
CA ASN A 696 -15.17 -29.30 -15.58
C ASN A 696 -14.68 -28.48 -16.79
N THR A 697 -15.53 -27.59 -17.31
CA THR A 697 -15.16 -26.72 -18.42
C THR A 697 -13.99 -25.80 -18.04
N ALA A 698 -14.08 -25.15 -16.89
CA ALA A 698 -13.04 -24.26 -16.38
C ALA A 698 -11.72 -25.01 -16.07
N LEU A 699 -11.79 -26.19 -15.45
CA LEU A 699 -10.62 -27.04 -15.21
C LEU A 699 -9.93 -27.46 -16.50
N THR A 700 -10.69 -27.90 -17.51
CA THR A 700 -10.12 -28.31 -18.80
C THR A 700 -9.42 -27.12 -19.47
N ALA A 701 -10.05 -25.96 -19.49
CA ALA A 701 -9.47 -24.74 -20.04
C ALA A 701 -8.17 -24.33 -19.29
N ALA A 702 -8.19 -24.38 -17.96
CA ALA A 702 -7.04 -24.06 -17.12
C ALA A 702 -5.87 -25.05 -17.38
N GLN A 703 -6.13 -26.33 -17.43
CA GLN A 703 -5.11 -27.35 -17.72
C GLN A 703 -4.50 -27.17 -19.13
N GLN A 704 -5.32 -26.86 -20.13
CA GLN A 704 -4.82 -26.55 -21.47
C GLN A 704 -3.92 -25.31 -21.47
N LYS A 705 -4.27 -24.27 -20.71
CA LYS A 705 -3.46 -23.07 -20.57
C LYS A 705 -2.15 -23.36 -19.84
N LEU A 706 -2.18 -24.14 -18.78
CA LEU A 706 -0.97 -24.53 -18.04
C LEU A 706 0.03 -25.30 -18.91
N THR A 707 -0.45 -26.15 -19.80
CA THR A 707 0.38 -26.99 -20.70
C THR A 707 0.77 -26.31 -22.00
N ALA A 708 0.15 -25.19 -22.36
CA ALA A 708 0.48 -24.44 -23.57
C ALA A 708 1.93 -23.94 -23.54
N GLY A 709 2.66 -24.11 -24.64
CA GLY A 709 4.05 -23.70 -24.78
C GLY A 709 4.27 -22.19 -24.72
N THR A 710 3.29 -21.43 -25.24
CA THR A 710 3.26 -19.95 -25.20
C THR A 710 1.89 -19.50 -24.74
N ILE A 711 1.87 -18.77 -23.64
CA ILE A 711 0.65 -18.13 -23.12
C ILE A 711 1.04 -16.76 -22.59
N ASN A 712 0.29 -15.74 -22.93
CA ASN A 712 0.53 -14.41 -22.37
C ASN A 712 -0.13 -14.24 -21.00
N GLU A 713 0.30 -13.21 -20.28
CA GLU A 713 -0.17 -12.89 -18.93
C GLU A 713 -1.71 -12.75 -18.85
N THR A 714 -2.32 -12.00 -19.76
CA THR A 714 -3.77 -11.80 -19.80
C THR A 714 -4.53 -13.13 -19.90
N GLN A 715 -4.10 -14.02 -20.79
CA GLN A 715 -4.73 -15.33 -20.93
C GLN A 715 -4.59 -16.20 -19.69
N MET A 716 -3.47 -16.06 -18.96
CA MET A 716 -3.24 -16.77 -17.71
C MET A 716 -4.15 -16.22 -16.61
N CYS A 717 -4.22 -14.91 -16.45
CA CYS A 717 -5.11 -14.26 -15.49
C CYS A 717 -6.58 -14.57 -15.74
N ASP A 718 -7.00 -14.61 -17.01
CA ASP A 718 -8.37 -15.00 -17.37
C ASP A 718 -8.67 -16.44 -16.98
N ALA A 719 -7.73 -17.35 -17.17
CA ALA A 719 -7.89 -18.75 -16.76
C ALA A 719 -8.01 -18.89 -15.24
N ILE A 720 -7.21 -18.15 -14.49
CA ILE A 720 -7.25 -18.11 -13.01
C ILE A 720 -8.59 -17.56 -12.54
N ARG A 721 -9.04 -16.40 -13.04
CA ARG A 721 -10.32 -15.81 -12.67
C ARG A 721 -11.49 -16.73 -12.97
N THR A 722 -11.50 -17.34 -14.16
CA THR A 722 -12.57 -18.26 -14.59
C THR A 722 -12.62 -19.50 -13.70
N LEU A 723 -11.47 -20.11 -13.40
CA LEU A 723 -11.42 -21.30 -12.56
C LEU A 723 -11.79 -20.99 -11.12
N ARG A 724 -11.32 -19.87 -10.57
CA ARG A 724 -11.70 -19.41 -9.22
C ARG A 724 -13.21 -19.21 -9.10
N ALA A 725 -13.84 -18.55 -10.07
CA ALA A 725 -15.28 -18.35 -10.09
C ALA A 725 -16.05 -19.70 -10.15
N ALA A 726 -15.57 -20.63 -10.98
CA ALA A 726 -16.20 -21.95 -11.10
C ALA A 726 -16.09 -22.77 -9.81
N ILE A 727 -14.97 -22.67 -9.07
CA ILE A 727 -14.79 -23.32 -7.75
C ILE A 727 -15.72 -22.70 -6.72
N ARG A 728 -15.80 -21.37 -6.63
CA ARG A 728 -16.70 -20.66 -5.72
C ARG A 728 -18.17 -21.00 -5.93
N ASN A 729 -18.57 -21.25 -7.18
CA ASN A 729 -19.95 -21.64 -7.52
C ASN A 729 -20.29 -23.06 -7.06
N GLN A 730 -19.34 -23.84 -6.54
CA GLN A 730 -19.60 -25.15 -5.95
C GLN A 730 -20.10 -24.98 -4.50
N GLN A 731 -21.27 -24.39 -4.34
CA GLN A 731 -21.86 -24.12 -3.03
C GLN A 731 -22.05 -25.41 -2.21
N GLY A 732 -21.70 -25.34 -0.92
CA GLY A 732 -21.85 -26.45 0.01
C GLY A 732 -20.72 -27.48 0.02
N THR A 733 -19.69 -27.30 -0.83
CA THR A 733 -18.49 -28.15 -0.74
C THR A 733 -17.49 -27.55 0.25
N PRO A 734 -16.71 -28.37 0.97
CA PRO A 734 -15.65 -27.86 1.83
C PRO A 734 -14.65 -26.99 1.08
N GLU A 735 -14.33 -27.34 -0.16
CA GLU A 735 -13.36 -26.66 -1.03
C GLU A 735 -13.84 -25.26 -1.45
N SER A 736 -15.14 -24.99 -1.51
CA SER A 736 -15.64 -23.65 -1.77
C SER A 736 -15.32 -22.65 -0.66
N LYS A 737 -14.97 -23.17 0.53
CA LYS A 737 -14.52 -22.41 1.68
C LYS A 737 -13.01 -22.51 1.91
N HIS A 738 -12.31 -23.18 1.00
CA HIS A 738 -10.87 -23.37 1.14
C HIS A 738 -10.13 -22.01 1.13
N PRO A 739 -9.09 -21.87 1.95
CA PRO A 739 -8.29 -20.63 2.06
C PRO A 739 -7.79 -20.09 0.73
N LEU A 740 -7.43 -20.98 -0.22
CA LEU A 740 -7.02 -20.61 -1.58
C LEU A 740 -8.04 -19.82 -2.38
N ILE A 741 -9.32 -19.99 -2.06
CA ILE A 741 -10.38 -19.25 -2.74
C ILE A 741 -10.53 -17.86 -2.11
N ASN A 742 -10.23 -17.76 -0.82
CA ASN A 742 -10.51 -16.60 0.01
C ASN A 742 -9.24 -15.91 0.53
N ARG A 743 -8.12 -16.63 0.63
CA ARG A 743 -6.83 -16.15 1.09
C ARG A 743 -5.72 -16.72 0.22
N PHE A 744 -4.74 -15.91 -0.13
CA PHE A 744 -3.49 -16.36 -0.71
C PHE A 744 -2.34 -15.71 0.05
N PRO A 745 -1.33 -16.38 0.37
CA PRO A 745 -1.18 -17.63 1.14
C PRO A 745 -1.02 -17.32 2.61
N THR A 746 -2.08 -17.06 3.33
CA THR A 746 -2.03 -16.89 4.78
C THR A 746 -2.13 -18.20 5.52
N GLU A 747 -2.45 -19.28 4.80
CA GLU A 747 -2.40 -20.60 5.39
C GLU A 747 -1.27 -21.45 4.83
N PRO A 748 -0.69 -22.33 5.68
CA PRO A 748 0.45 -23.16 5.33
C PRO A 748 0.14 -24.25 4.28
N LEU A 749 -0.85 -24.06 3.44
CA LEU A 749 -1.13 -24.89 2.27
C LEU A 749 -0.36 -24.44 1.05
N PHE A 750 0.37 -23.36 1.21
CA PHE A 750 1.32 -22.84 0.25
C PHE A 750 2.65 -22.53 0.90
#